data_2c234271b3718a6fa1284d9f6bcfc894
#
_entry.id   2c234271b3718a6fa1284d9f6bcfc894
#
_cell.length_a   1.000
_cell.length_b   1.000
_cell.length_c   1.000
_cell.angle_alpha   90.00
_cell.angle_beta   90.00
_cell.angle_gamma   90.00
#
_symmetry.space_group_name_H-M   'P 1'
#
loop_
_entity.id
_entity.type
_entity.pdbx_description
1 polymer ?
#
loop_
_entity_poly.entity_id
_entity_poly.type
_entity_poly.pdbx_seq_one_letter_code
_entity_poly.pdbx_strand_id
1 'polypeptide(L)'
;MTTQILHDTLKENFGFEKFRPNQEDIINCVLAGQDTVAIMPTGGGKSICFQLPALLFAGITIVISPLIALMKDQVDSLKANGIEACFINSSQTENEREYYIERLKSNIIKLVYVAPESLSFLDNLFNSLTVSLIATDEAHCISAWGHDFRPAYTNLGYLKNRFPSTPILALTATADKATRKDISDQLNLMTPQIFVASFDRKNLSLEVRPALDRVKQIIDFIKEKPNESGIVYCLSRKTTEELAEKLQKVGVNAKAYHAGLDSKIRSKTQDEFINDDCQVVCATIAFGMGIDKSNVRWVIHYNLPKNIEGYYQEIGRAGRDGLPSETVLFESYGDMIQLQKFASQGLNAEVQLAKLERMKQYADALTCRRKILLSYFGELVTENCGNCDMCKNPPLFFDGTIIAQKALSAIIRLQESEPLPVIIDFLRGSKNAYIFEKEYQNLKTYGVGADLSWYDWNQYLIQLINLGYCEIAFHQQNKIKLTAFAKNVLFEGEKVRLTAVQKLNFEKQEVKEKKSKSVANSLFETLRKLRYEISKEEEVPAYVIFSDAALRQMETERPMSDQELLAIDGVGKAKLEKYGDAFIKAIIDFQKTKPVRKKKEGSTYKETLELYQSGLSIEAIAEKRNLGLSTIMSHLAKLYLDGFSIDLKPFVTDQEVNQIAEAKIKLESPATLKPYFDHFEEQMDYGKIRLALAVLEKQNSTN
;
A
#
# COMPACT_ATOMS: atom_id res chain seq x y z
N MET A 1 -20.17 14.24 -24.77
CA MET A 1 -20.92 14.19 -23.51
C MET A 1 -20.44 15.31 -22.60
N THR A 2 -21.30 15.89 -21.76
CA THR A 2 -20.87 16.94 -20.83
C THR A 2 -20.16 16.30 -19.64
N THR A 3 -19.11 16.95 -19.13
CA THR A 3 -18.36 16.53 -17.92
C THR A 3 -19.30 16.24 -16.73
N GLN A 4 -20.40 17.01 -16.62
CA GLN A 4 -21.39 16.82 -15.57
C GLN A 4 -22.03 15.42 -15.58
N ILE A 5 -22.38 14.87 -16.74
CA ILE A 5 -22.97 13.53 -16.86
C ILE A 5 -21.99 12.45 -16.34
N LEU A 6 -20.69 12.60 -16.59
CA LEU A 6 -19.69 11.66 -16.09
C LEU A 6 -19.61 11.67 -14.56
N HIS A 7 -19.58 12.86 -13.96
CA HIS A 7 -19.55 13.01 -12.50
C HIS A 7 -20.83 12.51 -11.84
N ASP A 8 -21.99 12.81 -12.43
CA ASP A 8 -23.26 12.32 -11.91
C ASP A 8 -23.34 10.78 -11.97
N THR A 9 -22.92 10.19 -13.10
CA THR A 9 -22.88 8.72 -13.26
C THR A 9 -21.90 8.07 -12.29
N LEU A 10 -20.74 8.70 -12.06
CA LEU A 10 -19.75 8.22 -11.09
C LEU A 10 -20.33 8.24 -9.67
N LYS A 11 -20.98 9.33 -9.27
CA LYS A 11 -21.57 9.47 -7.93
C LYS A 11 -22.75 8.52 -7.73
N GLU A 12 -23.66 8.46 -8.68
CA GLU A 12 -24.87 7.67 -8.55
C GLU A 12 -24.62 6.16 -8.48
N ASN A 13 -23.72 5.65 -9.33
CA ASN A 13 -23.50 4.21 -9.46
C ASN A 13 -22.35 3.69 -8.59
N PHE A 14 -21.31 4.50 -8.37
CA PHE A 14 -20.10 4.04 -7.66
C PHE A 14 -19.85 4.77 -6.33
N GLY A 15 -20.58 5.86 -6.05
CA GLY A 15 -20.49 6.61 -4.80
C GLY A 15 -19.24 7.49 -4.68
N PHE A 16 -18.55 7.81 -5.77
CA PHE A 16 -17.37 8.67 -5.76
C PHE A 16 -17.69 10.06 -6.31
N GLU A 17 -17.25 11.10 -5.61
CA GLU A 17 -17.48 12.48 -6.06
C GLU A 17 -16.49 12.95 -7.13
N LYS A 18 -15.29 12.36 -7.16
CA LYS A 18 -14.19 12.78 -8.03
C LYS A 18 -13.51 11.59 -8.68
N PHE A 19 -13.09 11.79 -9.91
CA PHE A 19 -12.21 10.88 -10.60
C PHE A 19 -10.81 10.89 -9.99
N ARG A 20 -10.13 9.73 -10.00
CA ARG A 20 -8.70 9.65 -9.74
C ARG A 20 -7.93 10.18 -10.95
N PRO A 21 -6.65 10.57 -10.77
CA PRO A 21 -5.82 11.05 -11.90
C PRO A 21 -5.89 10.13 -13.13
N ASN A 22 -6.03 10.73 -14.30
CA ASN A 22 -6.15 10.11 -15.62
C ASN A 22 -7.47 9.36 -15.89
N GLN A 23 -8.32 9.05 -14.92
CA GLN A 23 -9.56 8.29 -15.16
C GLN A 23 -10.50 9.05 -16.11
N GLU A 24 -10.75 10.32 -15.84
CA GLU A 24 -11.65 11.14 -16.65
C GLU A 24 -11.16 11.29 -18.09
N ASP A 25 -9.86 11.51 -18.28
CA ASP A 25 -9.25 11.62 -19.60
C ASP A 25 -9.34 10.31 -20.39
N ILE A 26 -9.07 9.16 -19.76
CA ILE A 26 -9.21 7.83 -20.34
C ILE A 26 -10.67 7.59 -20.76
N ILE A 27 -11.63 7.88 -19.87
CA ILE A 27 -13.06 7.71 -20.14
C ILE A 27 -13.49 8.57 -21.33
N ASN A 28 -13.06 9.83 -21.39
CA ASN A 28 -13.38 10.74 -22.49
C ASN A 28 -12.82 10.23 -23.83
N CYS A 29 -11.57 9.71 -23.86
CA CYS A 29 -10.99 9.11 -25.06
C CYS A 29 -11.79 7.90 -25.54
N VAL A 30 -12.17 7.01 -24.62
CA VAL A 30 -12.97 5.82 -24.91
C VAL A 30 -14.35 6.21 -25.46
N LEU A 31 -15.02 7.18 -24.85
CA LEU A 31 -16.33 7.69 -25.29
C LEU A 31 -16.25 8.41 -26.65
N ALA A 32 -15.08 8.97 -26.99
CA ALA A 32 -14.80 9.55 -28.31
C ALA A 32 -14.49 8.48 -29.38
N GLY A 33 -14.51 7.19 -29.04
CA GLY A 33 -14.24 6.10 -29.98
C GLY A 33 -12.74 5.87 -30.27
N GLN A 34 -11.83 6.36 -29.40
CA GLN A 34 -10.40 6.24 -29.60
C GLN A 34 -9.82 5.01 -28.89
N ASP A 35 -8.94 4.28 -29.59
CA ASP A 35 -8.17 3.21 -28.98
C ASP A 35 -7.25 3.78 -27.90
N THR A 36 -7.21 3.12 -26.76
CA THR A 36 -6.54 3.67 -25.57
C THR A 36 -5.74 2.58 -24.85
N VAL A 37 -4.53 2.92 -24.43
CA VAL A 37 -3.69 2.09 -23.56
C VAL A 37 -3.52 2.82 -22.22
N ALA A 38 -4.00 2.24 -21.14
CA ALA A 38 -3.97 2.82 -19.80
C ALA A 38 -3.11 1.99 -18.85
N ILE A 39 -1.99 2.57 -18.40
CA ILE A 39 -1.12 1.99 -17.40
C ILE A 39 -1.42 2.67 -16.08
N MET A 40 -2.05 1.93 -15.16
CA MET A 40 -2.51 2.45 -13.87
C MET A 40 -2.17 1.45 -12.77
N PRO A 41 -1.65 1.88 -11.61
CA PRO A 41 -1.24 0.98 -10.54
C PRO A 41 -2.40 0.11 -10.04
N THR A 42 -2.08 -1.01 -9.41
CA THR A 42 -3.08 -1.81 -8.68
C THR A 42 -3.74 -0.94 -7.60
N GLY A 43 -5.07 -0.98 -7.50
CA GLY A 43 -5.84 -0.06 -6.65
C GLY A 43 -6.03 1.35 -7.23
N GLY A 44 -5.52 1.64 -8.44
CA GLY A 44 -5.72 2.91 -9.16
C GLY A 44 -7.12 3.13 -9.71
N GLY A 45 -8.01 2.13 -9.62
CA GLY A 45 -9.39 2.23 -10.11
C GLY A 45 -9.51 1.99 -11.62
N LYS A 46 -8.69 1.09 -12.19
CA LYS A 46 -8.73 0.71 -13.61
C LYS A 46 -10.13 0.32 -14.10
N SER A 47 -10.87 -0.41 -13.29
CA SER A 47 -12.19 -0.94 -13.68
C SER A 47 -13.20 0.17 -13.99
N ILE A 48 -13.16 1.30 -13.31
CA ILE A 48 -14.05 2.45 -13.59
C ILE A 48 -13.87 2.97 -15.02
N CYS A 49 -12.66 2.88 -15.59
CA CYS A 49 -12.35 3.37 -16.93
C CYS A 49 -13.11 2.64 -18.06
N PHE A 50 -13.64 1.43 -17.80
CA PHE A 50 -14.51 0.73 -18.73
C PHE A 50 -15.93 0.50 -18.19
N GLN A 51 -16.10 0.40 -16.87
CA GLN A 51 -17.41 0.19 -16.25
C GLN A 51 -18.32 1.41 -16.41
N LEU A 52 -17.79 2.61 -16.19
CA LEU A 52 -18.58 3.84 -16.35
C LEU A 52 -18.96 4.10 -17.82
N PRO A 53 -18.05 4.04 -18.81
CA PRO A 53 -18.44 4.14 -20.22
C PRO A 53 -19.47 3.10 -20.64
N ALA A 54 -19.42 1.87 -20.11
CA ALA A 54 -20.40 0.83 -20.41
C ALA A 54 -21.83 1.22 -20.07
N LEU A 55 -22.05 2.03 -19.04
CA LEU A 55 -23.36 2.54 -18.67
C LEU A 55 -23.88 3.63 -19.63
N LEU A 56 -22.96 4.34 -20.26
CA LEU A 56 -23.25 5.46 -21.15
C LEU A 56 -23.37 5.05 -22.62
N PHE A 57 -22.80 3.91 -22.99
CA PHE A 57 -22.91 3.37 -24.35
C PHE A 57 -24.27 2.72 -24.60
N ALA A 58 -24.73 2.82 -25.87
CA ALA A 58 -25.97 2.18 -26.29
C ALA A 58 -25.85 0.65 -26.31
N GLY A 59 -24.71 0.12 -26.75
CA GLY A 59 -24.46 -1.32 -26.84
C GLY A 59 -23.74 -1.89 -25.60
N ILE A 60 -23.20 -3.10 -25.74
CA ILE A 60 -22.51 -3.82 -24.68
C ILE A 60 -21.00 -3.53 -24.68
N THR A 61 -20.39 -3.74 -23.52
CA THR A 61 -18.93 -3.76 -23.31
C THR A 61 -18.45 -5.18 -23.11
N ILE A 62 -17.50 -5.65 -23.93
CA ILE A 62 -16.82 -6.93 -23.75
C ILE A 62 -15.56 -6.67 -22.92
N VAL A 63 -15.44 -7.35 -21.79
CA VAL A 63 -14.27 -7.27 -20.91
C VAL A 63 -13.50 -8.59 -20.97
N ILE A 64 -12.28 -8.53 -21.52
CA ILE A 64 -11.40 -9.69 -21.62
C ILE A 64 -10.55 -9.73 -20.36
N SER A 65 -10.64 -10.79 -19.60
CA SER A 65 -9.91 -10.96 -18.33
C SER A 65 -9.27 -12.35 -18.24
N PRO A 66 -8.07 -12.50 -17.67
CA PRO A 66 -7.33 -13.75 -17.69
C PRO A 66 -7.81 -14.76 -16.65
N LEU A 67 -8.71 -14.41 -15.73
CA LEU A 67 -9.02 -15.22 -14.56
C LEU A 67 -10.52 -15.23 -14.23
N ILE A 68 -11.07 -16.43 -14.15
CA ILE A 68 -12.49 -16.66 -13.83
C ILE A 68 -12.85 -16.09 -12.45
N ALA A 69 -12.00 -16.24 -11.44
CA ALA A 69 -12.26 -15.72 -10.10
C ALA A 69 -12.36 -14.19 -10.10
N LEU A 70 -11.46 -13.50 -10.84
CA LEU A 70 -11.51 -12.03 -10.97
C LEU A 70 -12.79 -11.57 -11.67
N MET A 71 -13.22 -12.30 -12.71
CA MET A 71 -14.48 -11.98 -13.40
C MET A 71 -15.67 -12.07 -12.47
N LYS A 72 -15.74 -13.11 -11.62
CA LYS A 72 -16.80 -13.30 -10.64
C LYS A 72 -16.82 -12.12 -9.64
N ASP A 73 -15.68 -11.80 -9.02
CA ASP A 73 -15.57 -10.71 -8.05
C ASP A 73 -16.00 -9.35 -8.66
N GLN A 74 -15.60 -9.08 -9.91
CA GLN A 74 -15.99 -7.86 -10.63
C GLN A 74 -17.50 -7.83 -10.91
N VAL A 75 -18.09 -8.93 -11.34
CA VAL A 75 -19.53 -9.03 -11.62
C VAL A 75 -20.35 -8.90 -10.33
N ASP A 76 -19.93 -9.55 -9.25
CA ASP A 76 -20.60 -9.45 -7.94
C ASP A 76 -20.54 -8.01 -7.41
N SER A 77 -19.41 -7.32 -7.56
CA SER A 77 -19.27 -5.90 -7.20
C SER A 77 -20.18 -4.99 -8.04
N LEU A 78 -20.29 -5.23 -9.34
CA LEU A 78 -21.19 -4.47 -10.22
C LEU A 78 -22.66 -4.66 -9.83
N LYS A 79 -23.08 -5.90 -9.60
CA LYS A 79 -24.44 -6.22 -9.15
C LYS A 79 -24.77 -5.56 -7.81
N ALA A 80 -23.83 -5.52 -6.87
CA ALA A 80 -24.00 -4.82 -5.61
C ALA A 80 -24.19 -3.30 -5.77
N ASN A 81 -23.67 -2.74 -6.86
CA ASN A 81 -23.90 -1.34 -7.25
C ASN A 81 -25.14 -1.14 -8.12
N GLY A 82 -25.98 -2.19 -8.31
CA GLY A 82 -27.18 -2.14 -9.14
C GLY A 82 -26.89 -2.19 -10.65
N ILE A 83 -25.68 -2.59 -11.08
CA ILE A 83 -25.27 -2.64 -12.48
C ILE A 83 -25.36 -4.09 -12.99
N GLU A 84 -26.15 -4.31 -14.04
CA GLU A 84 -26.31 -5.62 -14.64
C GLU A 84 -25.06 -6.02 -15.44
N ALA A 85 -24.38 -7.06 -14.99
CA ALA A 85 -23.19 -7.64 -15.59
C ALA A 85 -23.21 -9.18 -15.49
N CYS A 86 -22.53 -9.84 -16.40
CA CYS A 86 -22.31 -11.27 -16.36
C CYS A 86 -20.89 -11.66 -16.77
N PHE A 87 -20.53 -12.88 -16.47
CA PHE A 87 -19.38 -13.53 -17.11
C PHE A 87 -19.84 -14.77 -17.89
N ILE A 88 -19.10 -15.14 -18.93
CA ILE A 88 -19.32 -16.36 -19.69
C ILE A 88 -18.02 -17.16 -19.73
N ASN A 89 -18.07 -18.38 -19.21
CA ASN A 89 -16.93 -19.29 -19.20
C ASN A 89 -17.37 -20.76 -19.26
N SER A 90 -16.39 -21.67 -19.28
CA SER A 90 -16.61 -23.12 -19.41
C SER A 90 -17.16 -23.78 -18.14
N SER A 91 -17.22 -23.09 -16.99
CA SER A 91 -17.70 -23.68 -15.74
C SER A 91 -19.22 -23.59 -15.57
N GLN A 92 -19.89 -22.80 -16.41
CA GLN A 92 -21.35 -22.59 -16.36
C GLN A 92 -22.11 -23.70 -17.06
N THR A 93 -23.30 -23.99 -16.53
CA THR A 93 -24.27 -24.88 -17.18
C THR A 93 -24.82 -24.25 -18.45
N GLU A 94 -25.37 -25.08 -19.34
CA GLU A 94 -25.96 -24.61 -20.61
C GLU A 94 -27.14 -23.65 -20.35
N ASN A 95 -28.01 -23.98 -19.41
CA ASN A 95 -29.16 -23.14 -19.04
C ASN A 95 -28.72 -21.75 -18.48
N GLU A 96 -27.70 -21.69 -17.64
CA GLU A 96 -27.15 -20.43 -17.16
C GLU A 96 -26.58 -19.59 -18.29
N ARG A 97 -25.91 -20.22 -19.25
CA ARG A 97 -25.33 -19.53 -20.40
C ARG A 97 -26.42 -18.99 -21.32
N GLU A 98 -27.47 -19.76 -21.61
CA GLU A 98 -28.61 -19.32 -22.42
C GLU A 98 -29.33 -18.13 -21.74
N TYR A 99 -29.56 -18.19 -20.44
CA TYR A 99 -30.16 -17.09 -19.68
C TYR A 99 -29.38 -15.78 -19.84
N TYR A 100 -28.05 -15.82 -19.73
CA TYR A 100 -27.23 -14.63 -19.93
C TYR A 100 -27.21 -14.15 -21.37
N ILE A 101 -27.21 -15.06 -22.34
CA ILE A 101 -27.25 -14.73 -23.78
C ILE A 101 -28.53 -13.98 -24.14
N GLU A 102 -29.70 -14.40 -23.63
CA GLU A 102 -30.96 -13.69 -23.86
C GLU A 102 -30.96 -12.27 -23.28
N ARG A 103 -30.41 -12.11 -22.08
CA ARG A 103 -30.31 -10.81 -21.43
C ARG A 103 -29.28 -9.89 -22.09
N LEU A 104 -28.25 -10.41 -22.70
CA LEU A 104 -27.30 -9.65 -23.54
C LEU A 104 -27.99 -9.18 -24.85
N LYS A 105 -28.73 -10.08 -25.52
CA LYS A 105 -29.50 -9.74 -26.74
C LYS A 105 -30.56 -8.68 -26.47
N SER A 106 -31.16 -8.68 -25.29
CA SER A 106 -32.14 -7.69 -24.86
C SER A 106 -31.50 -6.39 -24.33
N ASN A 107 -30.18 -6.26 -24.40
CA ASN A 107 -29.39 -5.12 -23.92
C ASN A 107 -29.65 -4.74 -22.44
N ILE A 108 -30.13 -5.71 -21.64
CA ILE A 108 -30.30 -5.58 -20.19
C ILE A 108 -28.93 -5.61 -19.52
N ILE A 109 -28.06 -6.53 -19.92
CA ILE A 109 -26.69 -6.64 -19.43
C ILE A 109 -25.79 -5.73 -20.27
N LYS A 110 -25.06 -4.84 -19.58
CA LYS A 110 -24.16 -3.87 -20.21
C LYS A 110 -22.70 -4.32 -20.30
N LEU A 111 -22.27 -5.21 -19.39
CA LEU A 111 -20.90 -5.72 -19.35
C LEU A 111 -20.91 -7.25 -19.36
N VAL A 112 -20.14 -7.83 -20.28
CA VAL A 112 -19.86 -9.26 -20.32
C VAL A 112 -18.37 -9.53 -20.16
N TYR A 113 -18.02 -10.27 -19.12
CA TYR A 113 -16.63 -10.69 -18.89
C TYR A 113 -16.39 -12.04 -19.54
N VAL A 114 -15.29 -12.17 -20.28
CA VAL A 114 -14.93 -13.37 -21.01
C VAL A 114 -13.44 -13.70 -20.86
N ALA A 115 -13.13 -14.99 -20.82
CA ALA A 115 -11.74 -15.43 -20.90
C ALA A 115 -11.26 -15.38 -22.36
N PRO A 116 -10.00 -15.07 -22.64
CA PRO A 116 -9.48 -15.02 -24.00
C PRO A 116 -9.64 -16.36 -24.73
N GLU A 117 -9.56 -17.50 -24.03
CA GLU A 117 -9.77 -18.83 -24.57
C GLU A 117 -11.23 -19.09 -25.01
N SER A 118 -12.18 -18.35 -24.44
CA SER A 118 -13.61 -18.52 -24.72
C SER A 118 -14.12 -17.66 -25.88
N LEU A 119 -13.33 -16.71 -26.36
CA LEU A 119 -13.77 -15.75 -27.38
C LEU A 119 -14.22 -16.41 -28.66
N SER A 120 -13.51 -17.43 -29.16
CA SER A 120 -13.84 -18.11 -30.39
C SER A 120 -15.20 -18.81 -30.35
N PHE A 121 -15.62 -19.29 -29.19
CA PHE A 121 -16.94 -19.93 -29.00
C PHE A 121 -18.08 -18.89 -28.97
N LEU A 122 -17.78 -17.63 -28.67
CA LEU A 122 -18.75 -16.54 -28.54
C LEU A 122 -18.86 -15.71 -29.84
N ASP A 123 -18.09 -16.05 -30.86
CA ASP A 123 -18.04 -15.30 -32.10
C ASP A 123 -19.42 -15.12 -32.75
N ASN A 124 -20.22 -16.19 -32.81
CA ASN A 124 -21.58 -16.11 -33.38
C ASN A 124 -22.51 -15.24 -32.53
N LEU A 125 -22.35 -15.25 -31.21
CA LEU A 125 -23.11 -14.37 -30.33
C LEU A 125 -22.76 -12.91 -30.57
N PHE A 126 -21.49 -12.58 -30.66
CA PHE A 126 -21.04 -11.18 -30.85
C PHE A 126 -21.50 -10.60 -32.22
N ASN A 127 -21.77 -11.44 -33.21
CA ASN A 127 -22.39 -10.98 -34.49
C ASN A 127 -23.83 -10.48 -34.29
N SER A 128 -24.52 -10.94 -33.26
CA SER A 128 -25.90 -10.55 -32.97
C SER A 128 -26.04 -9.40 -31.98
N LEU A 129 -24.92 -8.85 -31.50
CA LEU A 129 -24.87 -7.83 -30.49
C LEU A 129 -24.21 -6.55 -31.00
N THR A 130 -24.67 -5.42 -30.51
CA THR A 130 -23.99 -4.14 -30.72
C THR A 130 -22.87 -3.97 -29.69
N VAL A 131 -21.62 -4.16 -30.12
CA VAL A 131 -20.44 -4.01 -29.28
C VAL A 131 -19.95 -2.57 -29.34
N SER A 132 -20.00 -1.87 -28.20
CA SER A 132 -19.62 -0.45 -28.11
C SER A 132 -18.22 -0.22 -27.52
N LEU A 133 -17.68 -1.18 -26.77
CA LEU A 133 -16.35 -1.12 -26.18
C LEU A 133 -15.78 -2.53 -26.02
N ILE A 134 -14.48 -2.69 -26.26
CA ILE A 134 -13.72 -3.88 -25.90
C ILE A 134 -12.65 -3.44 -24.88
N ALA A 135 -12.73 -3.94 -23.65
CA ALA A 135 -11.75 -3.70 -22.62
C ALA A 135 -10.87 -4.96 -22.45
N THR A 136 -9.55 -4.81 -22.54
CA THR A 136 -8.58 -5.88 -22.29
C THR A 136 -7.92 -5.61 -20.96
N ASP A 137 -8.34 -6.32 -19.92
CA ASP A 137 -7.73 -6.23 -18.59
C ASP A 137 -6.47 -7.07 -18.53
N GLU A 138 -5.52 -6.68 -17.66
CA GLU A 138 -4.18 -7.27 -17.52
C GLU A 138 -3.47 -7.43 -18.90
N ALA A 139 -3.55 -6.38 -19.72
CA ALA A 139 -3.04 -6.39 -21.09
C ALA A 139 -1.53 -6.71 -21.20
N HIS A 140 -0.76 -6.61 -20.10
CA HIS A 140 0.65 -7.03 -20.06
C HIS A 140 0.82 -8.55 -20.36
N CYS A 141 -0.23 -9.36 -20.20
CA CYS A 141 -0.22 -10.79 -20.54
C CYS A 141 0.01 -11.03 -22.02
N ILE A 142 -0.16 -10.04 -22.88
CA ILE A 142 0.07 -10.14 -24.34
C ILE A 142 1.56 -10.19 -24.69
N SER A 143 2.41 -9.58 -23.89
CA SER A 143 3.84 -9.40 -24.16
C SER A 143 4.67 -10.59 -23.67
N ALA A 144 5.48 -11.16 -24.56
CA ALA A 144 6.48 -12.17 -24.18
C ALA A 144 7.56 -11.62 -23.22
N TRP A 145 7.71 -10.32 -23.15
CA TRP A 145 8.58 -9.61 -22.20
C TRP A 145 7.89 -9.32 -20.87
N GLY A 146 6.54 -9.48 -20.81
CA GLY A 146 5.73 -9.34 -19.62
C GLY A 146 6.10 -10.39 -18.55
N HIS A 147 5.77 -10.12 -17.31
CA HIS A 147 6.08 -11.03 -16.20
C HIS A 147 5.07 -12.21 -16.08
N ASP A 148 3.95 -12.15 -16.81
CA ASP A 148 2.91 -13.17 -16.87
C ASP A 148 2.36 -13.38 -18.29
N PHE A 149 3.24 -13.75 -19.19
CA PHE A 149 2.88 -14.02 -20.58
C PHE A 149 1.84 -15.14 -20.71
N ARG A 150 0.78 -14.91 -21.50
CA ARG A 150 -0.27 -15.87 -21.83
C ARG A 150 -0.48 -15.99 -23.33
N PRO A 151 -0.22 -17.16 -23.92
CA PRO A 151 -0.37 -17.35 -25.37
C PRO A 151 -1.75 -16.98 -25.91
N ALA A 152 -2.83 -17.18 -25.14
CA ALA A 152 -4.18 -16.85 -25.57
C ALA A 152 -4.39 -15.34 -25.82
N TYR A 153 -3.61 -14.48 -25.14
CA TYR A 153 -3.65 -13.02 -25.34
C TYR A 153 -3.04 -12.57 -26.65
N THR A 154 -2.09 -13.29 -27.24
CA THR A 154 -1.46 -12.91 -28.51
C THR A 154 -2.41 -12.92 -29.69
N ASN A 155 -3.51 -13.66 -29.57
CA ASN A 155 -4.51 -13.75 -30.62
C ASN A 155 -5.55 -12.61 -30.60
N LEU A 156 -5.54 -11.73 -29.57
CA LEU A 156 -6.58 -10.70 -29.39
C LEU A 156 -6.59 -9.65 -30.48
N GLY A 157 -5.52 -9.51 -31.26
CA GLY A 157 -5.44 -8.54 -32.37
C GLY A 157 -6.52 -8.74 -33.44
N TYR A 158 -7.11 -9.95 -33.57
CA TYR A 158 -8.21 -10.19 -34.51
C TYR A 158 -9.47 -9.39 -34.17
N LEU A 159 -9.66 -9.01 -32.90
CA LEU A 159 -10.82 -8.25 -32.46
C LEU A 159 -10.88 -6.86 -33.12
N LYS A 160 -9.74 -6.21 -33.29
CA LYS A 160 -9.71 -4.91 -34.00
C LYS A 160 -10.11 -5.02 -35.48
N ASN A 161 -9.69 -6.12 -36.12
CA ASN A 161 -10.09 -6.37 -37.51
C ASN A 161 -11.58 -6.69 -37.62
N ARG A 162 -12.15 -7.35 -36.63
CA ARG A 162 -13.56 -7.73 -36.57
C ARG A 162 -14.48 -6.55 -36.21
N PHE A 163 -14.04 -5.69 -35.30
CA PHE A 163 -14.77 -4.52 -34.80
C PHE A 163 -13.97 -3.23 -35.07
N PRO A 164 -13.80 -2.85 -36.36
CA PRO A 164 -12.88 -1.77 -36.70
C PRO A 164 -13.28 -0.40 -36.13
N SER A 165 -14.58 -0.17 -35.95
CA SER A 165 -15.13 1.08 -35.40
C SER A 165 -15.27 1.08 -33.86
N THR A 166 -15.12 -0.07 -33.22
CA THR A 166 -15.23 -0.19 -31.76
C THR A 166 -13.89 0.14 -31.11
N PRO A 167 -13.84 1.07 -30.13
CA PRO A 167 -12.62 1.36 -29.42
C PRO A 167 -12.17 0.17 -28.58
N ILE A 168 -10.85 -0.03 -28.50
CA ILE A 168 -10.22 -0.99 -27.60
C ILE A 168 -9.53 -0.22 -26.50
N LEU A 169 -9.85 -0.55 -25.24
CA LEU A 169 -9.19 -0.05 -24.04
C LEU A 169 -8.32 -1.16 -23.43
N ALA A 170 -7.02 -1.05 -23.57
CA ALA A 170 -6.06 -1.97 -22.94
C ALA A 170 -5.60 -1.42 -21.60
N LEU A 171 -5.80 -2.20 -20.52
CA LEU A 171 -5.46 -1.80 -19.15
C LEU A 171 -4.44 -2.75 -18.52
N THR A 172 -3.47 -2.18 -17.81
CA THR A 172 -2.54 -2.97 -17.01
C THR A 172 -2.00 -2.17 -15.82
N ALA A 173 -1.55 -2.89 -14.80
CA ALA A 173 -0.88 -2.27 -13.65
C ALA A 173 0.61 -2.05 -13.89
N THR A 174 1.24 -2.81 -14.76
CA THR A 174 2.69 -2.83 -14.96
C THR A 174 3.01 -2.99 -16.43
N ALA A 175 3.67 -2.01 -17.01
CA ALA A 175 4.21 -2.10 -18.36
C ALA A 175 5.40 -1.14 -18.51
N ASP A 176 6.57 -1.66 -18.82
CA ASP A 176 7.70 -0.88 -19.27
C ASP A 176 7.51 -0.41 -20.72
N LYS A 177 8.43 0.38 -21.25
CA LYS A 177 8.32 0.93 -22.62
C LYS A 177 8.16 -0.16 -23.70
N ALA A 178 8.87 -1.29 -23.55
CA ALA A 178 8.81 -2.40 -24.49
C ALA A 178 7.45 -3.07 -24.46
N THR A 179 6.95 -3.39 -23.26
CA THR A 179 5.63 -3.99 -23.04
C THR A 179 4.49 -3.08 -23.59
N ARG A 180 4.59 -1.76 -23.41
CA ARG A 180 3.60 -0.79 -23.96
C ARG A 180 3.51 -0.86 -25.48
N LYS A 181 4.67 -0.94 -26.13
CA LYS A 181 4.74 -1.09 -27.58
C LYS A 181 4.14 -2.42 -28.01
N ASP A 182 4.51 -3.52 -27.37
CA ASP A 182 3.97 -4.85 -27.67
C ASP A 182 2.43 -4.89 -27.53
N ILE A 183 1.87 -4.28 -26.49
CA ILE A 183 0.42 -4.19 -26.29
C ILE A 183 -0.23 -3.52 -27.51
N SER A 184 0.31 -2.37 -27.95
CA SER A 184 -0.23 -1.65 -29.10
C SER A 184 -0.13 -2.45 -30.39
N ASP A 185 1.04 -3.05 -30.64
CA ASP A 185 1.32 -3.82 -31.86
C ASP A 185 0.47 -5.10 -31.94
N GLN A 186 0.41 -5.88 -30.86
CA GLN A 186 -0.30 -7.16 -30.81
C GLN A 186 -1.84 -7.01 -30.83
N LEU A 187 -2.37 -5.92 -30.29
CA LEU A 187 -3.80 -5.61 -30.36
C LEU A 187 -4.19 -4.89 -31.67
N ASN A 188 -3.25 -4.65 -32.57
CA ASN A 188 -3.46 -3.93 -33.83
C ASN A 188 -4.05 -2.52 -33.62
N LEU A 189 -3.64 -1.82 -32.54
CA LEU A 189 -4.16 -0.49 -32.26
C LEU A 189 -3.52 0.54 -33.19
N MET A 190 -4.37 1.31 -33.87
CA MET A 190 -3.92 2.39 -34.77
C MET A 190 -3.83 3.70 -33.98
N THR A 191 -2.60 4.19 -33.75
CA THR A 191 -2.36 5.47 -33.02
C THR A 191 -3.10 5.59 -31.67
N PRO A 192 -2.96 4.62 -30.76
CA PRO A 192 -3.70 4.67 -29.50
C PRO A 192 -3.24 5.84 -28.61
N GLN A 193 -4.15 6.39 -27.83
CA GLN A 193 -3.80 7.31 -26.76
C GLN A 193 -3.20 6.50 -25.61
N ILE A 194 -2.02 6.92 -25.12
CA ILE A 194 -1.31 6.21 -24.03
C ILE A 194 -1.34 7.07 -22.77
N PHE A 195 -1.99 6.57 -21.75
CA PHE A 195 -2.03 7.18 -20.42
C PHE A 195 -1.18 6.38 -19.45
N VAL A 196 -0.30 7.07 -18.74
CA VAL A 196 0.54 6.46 -17.69
C VAL A 196 0.28 7.21 -16.40
N ALA A 197 -0.42 6.56 -15.47
CA ALA A 197 -0.60 7.10 -14.13
C ALA A 197 0.67 6.91 -13.30
N SER A 198 0.83 7.72 -12.26
CA SER A 198 1.93 7.54 -11.32
C SER A 198 1.86 6.17 -10.65
N PHE A 199 3.03 5.52 -10.54
CA PHE A 199 3.19 4.26 -9.80
C PHE A 199 3.33 4.49 -8.28
N ASP A 200 3.26 5.74 -7.82
CA ASP A 200 3.43 6.07 -6.41
C ASP A 200 2.20 5.69 -5.57
N ARG A 201 2.38 4.68 -4.74
CA ARG A 201 1.41 4.24 -3.74
C ARG A 201 1.82 4.79 -2.36
N LYS A 202 1.54 6.07 -2.11
CA LYS A 202 1.95 6.81 -0.88
C LYS A 202 1.50 6.14 0.41
N ASN A 203 0.38 5.43 0.37
CA ASN A 203 -0.18 4.71 1.52
C ASN A 203 0.57 3.42 1.89
N LEU A 204 1.46 2.90 1.03
CA LEU A 204 2.26 1.72 1.35
C LEU A 204 3.57 2.12 2.01
N SER A 205 3.91 1.54 3.15
CA SER A 205 5.28 1.59 3.66
C SER A 205 6.12 0.48 3.02
N LEU A 206 7.39 0.78 2.74
CA LEU A 206 8.30 -0.17 2.10
C LEU A 206 9.45 -0.47 3.06
N GLU A 207 9.59 -1.72 3.44
CA GLU A 207 10.63 -2.15 4.37
C GLU A 207 11.35 -3.40 3.85
N VAL A 208 12.68 -3.42 3.93
CA VAL A 208 13.51 -4.59 3.66
C VAL A 208 14.20 -5.02 4.95
N ARG A 209 14.08 -6.29 5.31
CA ARG A 209 14.67 -6.87 6.51
C ARG A 209 15.62 -8.01 6.17
N PRO A 210 16.71 -8.17 6.94
CA PRO A 210 17.52 -9.38 6.83
C PRO A 210 16.71 -10.63 7.18
N ALA A 211 16.97 -11.70 6.50
CA ALA A 211 16.26 -12.98 6.63
C ALA A 211 16.70 -13.81 7.87
N LEU A 212 17.02 -13.16 8.97
CA LEU A 212 17.35 -13.80 10.25
C LEU A 212 16.07 -14.12 11.00
N ASP A 213 15.88 -15.36 11.44
CA ASP A 213 14.68 -15.81 12.19
C ASP A 213 13.35 -15.30 11.60
N ARG A 214 13.18 -15.40 10.26
CA ARG A 214 12.01 -14.88 9.52
C ARG A 214 10.69 -15.23 10.19
N VAL A 215 10.54 -16.50 10.61
CA VAL A 215 9.30 -16.98 11.23
C VAL A 215 8.97 -16.21 12.52
N LYS A 216 9.97 -15.98 13.35
CA LYS A 216 9.79 -15.21 14.59
C LYS A 216 9.42 -13.76 14.27
N GLN A 217 10.14 -13.12 13.34
CA GLN A 217 9.83 -11.76 12.93
C GLN A 217 8.39 -11.62 12.39
N ILE A 218 7.92 -12.62 11.61
CA ILE A 218 6.53 -12.64 11.07
C ILE A 218 5.52 -12.81 12.20
N ILE A 219 5.77 -13.73 13.13
CA ILE A 219 4.90 -13.95 14.29
C ILE A 219 4.79 -12.68 15.14
N ASP A 220 5.91 -12.04 15.44
CA ASP A 220 5.94 -10.81 16.24
C ASP A 220 5.19 -9.67 15.51
N PHE A 221 5.41 -9.51 14.21
CA PHE A 221 4.70 -8.56 13.38
C PHE A 221 3.17 -8.77 13.38
N ILE A 222 2.71 -10.02 13.23
CA ILE A 222 1.26 -10.33 13.22
C ILE A 222 0.63 -10.09 14.59
N LYS A 223 1.34 -10.41 15.68
CA LYS A 223 0.85 -10.18 17.05
C LYS A 223 0.58 -8.71 17.36
N GLU A 224 1.34 -7.80 16.76
CA GLU A 224 1.11 -6.35 16.88
C GLU A 224 -0.15 -5.89 16.11
N LYS A 225 -0.70 -6.75 15.24
CA LYS A 225 -1.79 -6.45 14.29
C LYS A 225 -2.92 -7.49 14.36
N PRO A 226 -3.55 -7.70 15.52
CA PRO A 226 -4.41 -8.86 15.77
C PRO A 226 -5.66 -8.96 14.89
N ASN A 227 -6.12 -7.85 14.32
CA ASN A 227 -7.36 -7.80 13.53
C ASN A 227 -7.13 -7.39 12.06
N GLU A 228 -5.88 -7.44 11.60
CA GLU A 228 -5.53 -7.04 10.25
C GLU A 228 -5.30 -8.26 9.37
N SER A 229 -5.89 -8.25 8.18
CA SER A 229 -5.67 -9.30 7.18
C SER A 229 -4.39 -9.04 6.39
N GLY A 230 -3.64 -10.12 6.10
CA GLY A 230 -2.42 -10.01 5.33
C GLY A 230 -2.03 -11.26 4.56
N ILE A 231 -1.03 -11.08 3.69
CA ILE A 231 -0.52 -12.13 2.79
C ILE A 231 0.97 -12.30 3.04
N VAL A 232 1.43 -13.56 3.13
CA VAL A 232 2.86 -13.91 3.17
C VAL A 232 3.22 -14.68 1.91
N TYR A 233 4.00 -14.08 1.02
CA TYR A 233 4.47 -14.73 -0.21
C TYR A 233 5.73 -15.57 0.04
N CYS A 234 5.66 -16.83 -0.37
CA CYS A 234 6.74 -17.82 -0.28
C CYS A 234 7.13 -18.33 -1.66
N LEU A 235 8.40 -18.66 -1.84
CA LEU A 235 8.93 -19.17 -3.11
C LEU A 235 8.49 -20.61 -3.41
N SER A 236 8.34 -21.47 -2.39
CA SER A 236 8.03 -22.89 -2.53
C SER A 236 6.71 -23.29 -1.87
N ARG A 237 6.04 -24.31 -2.45
CA ARG A 237 4.84 -24.94 -1.88
C ARG A 237 5.08 -25.43 -0.44
N LYS A 238 6.20 -26.14 -0.23
CA LYS A 238 6.60 -26.67 1.07
C LYS A 238 6.75 -25.57 2.14
N THR A 239 7.47 -24.48 1.82
CA THR A 239 7.62 -23.34 2.74
C THR A 239 6.28 -22.69 3.07
N THR A 240 5.36 -22.64 2.10
CA THR A 240 4.01 -22.10 2.28
C THR A 240 3.22 -22.89 3.31
N GLU A 241 3.23 -24.22 3.21
CA GLU A 241 2.53 -25.13 4.13
C GLU A 241 3.17 -25.08 5.53
N GLU A 242 4.50 -25.23 5.63
CA GLU A 242 5.25 -25.18 6.90
C GLU A 242 5.05 -23.87 7.65
N LEU A 243 5.01 -22.74 6.94
CA LEU A 243 4.79 -21.45 7.56
C LEU A 243 3.35 -21.30 8.09
N ALA A 244 2.35 -21.72 7.30
CA ALA A 244 0.96 -21.70 7.74
C ALA A 244 0.76 -22.55 9.02
N GLU A 245 1.34 -23.76 9.08
CA GLU A 245 1.29 -24.61 10.27
C GLU A 245 1.97 -23.95 11.49
N LYS A 246 3.13 -23.29 11.30
CA LYS A 246 3.83 -22.59 12.39
C LYS A 246 3.01 -21.42 12.94
N LEU A 247 2.33 -20.69 12.07
CA LEU A 247 1.45 -19.59 12.46
C LEU A 247 0.21 -20.12 13.21
N GLN A 248 -0.39 -21.23 12.75
CA GLN A 248 -1.53 -21.87 13.43
C GLN A 248 -1.15 -22.32 14.84
N LYS A 249 0.05 -22.90 15.03
CA LYS A 249 0.54 -23.35 16.33
C LYS A 249 0.66 -22.22 17.39
N VAL A 250 0.77 -20.99 16.93
CA VAL A 250 0.82 -19.80 17.83
C VAL A 250 -0.52 -19.05 17.88
N GLY A 251 -1.61 -19.65 17.37
CA GLY A 251 -2.96 -19.12 17.45
C GLY A 251 -3.36 -18.13 16.35
N VAL A 252 -2.55 -17.99 15.30
CA VAL A 252 -2.91 -17.16 14.13
C VAL A 252 -3.79 -17.98 13.18
N ASN A 253 -4.93 -17.42 12.78
CA ASN A 253 -5.78 -18.03 11.76
C ASN A 253 -5.15 -17.86 10.36
N ALA A 254 -4.26 -18.79 10.02
CA ALA A 254 -3.48 -18.79 8.79
C ALA A 254 -3.78 -20.02 7.93
N LYS A 255 -3.76 -19.87 6.60
CA LYS A 255 -3.94 -20.95 5.64
C LYS A 255 -2.88 -20.93 4.54
N ALA A 256 -2.54 -22.11 4.03
CA ALA A 256 -1.65 -22.24 2.88
C ALA A 256 -2.44 -22.13 1.56
N TYR A 257 -1.83 -21.49 0.54
CA TYR A 257 -2.40 -21.44 -0.80
C TYR A 257 -1.31 -21.58 -1.89
N HIS A 258 -1.42 -22.58 -2.72
CA HIS A 258 -0.53 -22.80 -3.88
C HIS A 258 -1.18 -23.68 -4.95
N ALA A 259 -0.66 -23.67 -6.16
CA ALA A 259 -1.22 -24.38 -7.30
C ALA A 259 -1.27 -25.92 -7.14
N GLY A 260 -0.51 -26.49 -6.20
CA GLY A 260 -0.53 -27.93 -5.91
C GLY A 260 -1.68 -28.41 -5.02
N LEU A 261 -2.46 -27.48 -4.42
CA LEU A 261 -3.65 -27.82 -3.64
C LEU A 261 -4.82 -28.17 -4.57
N ASP A 262 -5.73 -29.01 -4.07
CA ASP A 262 -7.00 -29.29 -4.74
C ASP A 262 -7.78 -28.00 -5.04
N SER A 263 -8.50 -27.97 -6.16
CA SER A 263 -9.24 -26.78 -6.60
C SER A 263 -10.31 -26.33 -5.58
N LYS A 264 -10.98 -27.28 -4.91
CA LYS A 264 -11.98 -27.00 -3.87
C LYS A 264 -11.34 -26.38 -2.63
N ILE A 265 -10.16 -26.88 -2.24
CA ILE A 265 -9.40 -26.30 -1.10
C ILE A 265 -8.95 -24.89 -1.45
N ARG A 266 -8.48 -24.65 -2.68
CA ARG A 266 -8.08 -23.31 -3.13
C ARG A 266 -9.25 -22.34 -3.12
N SER A 267 -10.39 -22.70 -3.72
CA SER A 267 -11.59 -21.86 -3.69
C SER A 267 -12.02 -21.56 -2.26
N LYS A 268 -12.12 -22.59 -1.42
CA LYS A 268 -12.50 -22.42 -0.01
C LYS A 268 -11.54 -21.47 0.75
N THR A 269 -10.23 -21.64 0.58
CA THR A 269 -9.23 -20.73 1.25
C THR A 269 -9.35 -19.31 0.75
N GLN A 270 -9.59 -19.11 -0.54
CA GLN A 270 -9.80 -17.80 -1.14
C GLN A 270 -11.08 -17.15 -0.59
N ASP A 271 -12.20 -17.87 -0.58
CA ASP A 271 -13.47 -17.39 -0.07
C ASP A 271 -13.36 -17.01 1.42
N GLU A 272 -12.74 -17.85 2.23
CA GLU A 272 -12.52 -17.56 3.65
C GLU A 272 -11.63 -16.34 3.89
N PHE A 273 -10.60 -16.12 3.05
CA PHE A 273 -9.78 -14.91 3.15
C PHE A 273 -10.54 -13.67 2.69
N ILE A 274 -11.29 -13.76 1.61
CA ILE A 274 -12.12 -12.68 1.07
C ILE A 274 -13.18 -12.26 2.11
N ASN A 275 -13.79 -13.23 2.78
CA ASN A 275 -14.86 -13.03 3.74
C ASN A 275 -14.39 -12.72 5.18
N ASP A 276 -13.11 -12.44 5.39
CA ASP A 276 -12.50 -12.21 6.71
C ASP A 276 -12.53 -13.41 7.68
N ASP A 277 -12.86 -14.62 7.21
CA ASP A 277 -12.84 -15.87 7.99
C ASP A 277 -11.40 -16.42 8.16
N CYS A 278 -10.46 -15.99 7.33
CA CYS A 278 -9.05 -16.30 7.41
C CYS A 278 -8.26 -14.98 7.50
N GLN A 279 -7.43 -14.83 8.53
CA GLN A 279 -6.64 -13.61 8.75
C GLN A 279 -5.42 -13.56 7.85
N VAL A 280 -4.71 -14.67 7.68
CA VAL A 280 -3.41 -14.72 7.00
C VAL A 280 -3.41 -15.82 5.94
N VAL A 281 -3.02 -15.46 4.72
CA VAL A 281 -2.73 -16.47 3.68
C VAL A 281 -1.22 -16.51 3.45
N CYS A 282 -0.63 -17.69 3.72
CA CYS A 282 0.71 -18.01 3.27
C CYS A 282 0.60 -18.57 1.86
N ALA A 283 1.25 -17.96 0.87
CA ALA A 283 0.97 -18.26 -0.52
C ALA A 283 2.22 -18.28 -1.40
N THR A 284 2.17 -19.06 -2.48
CA THR A 284 3.03 -18.82 -3.64
C THR A 284 2.40 -17.74 -4.55
N ILE A 285 3.11 -17.37 -5.61
CA ILE A 285 2.58 -16.43 -6.63
C ILE A 285 1.24 -16.86 -7.23
N ALA A 286 0.82 -18.12 -7.03
CA ALA A 286 -0.50 -18.62 -7.45
C ALA A 286 -1.67 -17.93 -6.72
N PHE A 287 -1.44 -17.37 -5.53
CA PHE A 287 -2.37 -16.51 -4.81
C PHE A 287 -2.13 -15.06 -5.25
N GLY A 288 -2.44 -14.80 -6.49
CA GLY A 288 -2.02 -13.55 -7.11
C GLY A 288 -3.17 -12.89 -7.86
N MET A 289 -3.19 -13.05 -9.16
CA MET A 289 -4.23 -12.47 -10.00
C MET A 289 -5.61 -12.98 -9.57
N GLY A 290 -6.58 -12.07 -9.47
CA GLY A 290 -7.97 -12.41 -9.10
C GLY A 290 -8.34 -12.19 -7.64
N ILE A 291 -7.46 -11.66 -6.79
CA ILE A 291 -7.83 -11.27 -5.42
C ILE A 291 -8.05 -9.77 -5.37
N ASP A 292 -9.30 -9.38 -5.21
CA ASP A 292 -9.71 -7.97 -5.13
C ASP A 292 -10.19 -7.55 -3.72
N LYS A 293 -9.62 -8.17 -2.69
CA LYS A 293 -9.86 -7.79 -1.30
C LYS A 293 -9.25 -6.43 -1.01
N SER A 294 -10.06 -5.43 -0.71
CA SER A 294 -9.63 -4.03 -0.54
C SER A 294 -8.92 -3.77 0.80
N ASN A 295 -9.22 -4.55 1.82
CA ASN A 295 -8.78 -4.35 3.20
C ASN A 295 -7.59 -5.23 3.62
N VAL A 296 -6.73 -5.65 2.70
CA VAL A 296 -5.43 -6.25 3.03
C VAL A 296 -4.53 -5.14 3.61
N ARG A 297 -4.11 -5.30 4.87
CA ARG A 297 -3.34 -4.27 5.58
C ARG A 297 -1.84 -4.43 5.46
N TRP A 298 -1.38 -5.64 5.17
CA TRP A 298 0.05 -5.87 5.01
C TRP A 298 0.36 -7.03 4.04
N VAL A 299 1.52 -6.93 3.40
CA VAL A 299 2.09 -7.97 2.54
C VAL A 299 3.52 -8.23 2.95
N ILE A 300 3.85 -9.47 3.21
CA ILE A 300 5.21 -9.91 3.56
C ILE A 300 5.74 -10.84 2.47
N HIS A 301 6.95 -10.58 2.01
CA HIS A 301 7.70 -11.50 1.16
C HIS A 301 8.68 -12.30 2.03
N TYR A 302 8.38 -13.57 2.25
CA TYR A 302 9.25 -14.50 2.98
C TYR A 302 10.57 -14.75 2.23
N ASN A 303 10.52 -14.76 0.91
CA ASN A 303 11.67 -14.87 0.01
C ASN A 303 11.71 -13.69 -0.95
N LEU A 304 12.90 -13.43 -1.53
CA LEU A 304 13.06 -12.43 -2.57
C LEU A 304 12.18 -12.78 -3.79
N PRO A 305 11.41 -11.82 -4.34
CA PRO A 305 10.67 -11.99 -5.59
C PRO A 305 11.60 -12.13 -6.81
N LYS A 306 11.09 -12.69 -7.92
CA LYS A 306 11.86 -12.90 -9.14
C LYS A 306 12.24 -11.60 -9.87
N ASN A 307 11.38 -10.58 -9.77
CA ASN A 307 11.52 -9.30 -10.45
C ASN A 307 10.72 -8.19 -9.74
N ILE A 308 10.98 -6.96 -10.09
CA ILE A 308 10.33 -5.78 -9.51
C ILE A 308 8.86 -5.69 -9.90
N GLU A 309 8.48 -6.08 -11.12
CA GLU A 309 7.11 -6.02 -11.60
C GLU A 309 6.18 -6.93 -10.76
N GLY A 310 6.59 -8.19 -10.57
CA GLY A 310 5.89 -9.13 -9.70
C GLY A 310 5.81 -8.62 -8.25
N TYR A 311 6.94 -8.15 -7.71
CA TYR A 311 6.98 -7.54 -6.39
C TYR A 311 5.99 -6.38 -6.26
N TYR A 312 5.98 -5.47 -7.24
CA TYR A 312 5.08 -4.31 -7.24
C TYR A 312 3.60 -4.73 -7.30
N GLN A 313 3.26 -5.72 -8.12
CA GLN A 313 1.90 -6.28 -8.14
C GLN A 313 1.50 -6.94 -6.82
N GLU A 314 2.39 -7.69 -6.21
CA GLU A 314 2.16 -8.41 -4.96
C GLU A 314 1.97 -7.44 -3.79
N ILE A 315 2.84 -6.44 -3.62
CA ILE A 315 2.66 -5.40 -2.60
C ILE A 315 1.43 -4.52 -2.89
N GLY A 316 1.09 -4.34 -4.17
CA GLY A 316 -0.07 -3.57 -4.63
C GLY A 316 -1.41 -4.14 -4.16
N ARG A 317 -1.46 -5.36 -3.61
CA ARG A 317 -2.66 -5.94 -3.00
C ARG A 317 -3.00 -5.30 -1.67
N ALA A 318 -2.00 -4.77 -0.96
CA ALA A 318 -2.23 -4.05 0.28
C ALA A 318 -2.81 -2.65 0.01
N GLY A 319 -3.73 -2.23 0.87
CA GLY A 319 -4.23 -0.86 0.91
C GLY A 319 -4.90 -0.39 -0.38
N ARG A 320 -5.69 -1.23 -1.06
CA ARG A 320 -6.45 -0.83 -2.26
C ARG A 320 -7.49 0.24 -1.98
N ASP A 321 -7.99 0.28 -0.75
CA ASP A 321 -8.89 1.30 -0.22
C ASP A 321 -8.21 2.65 0.12
N GLY A 322 -6.89 2.76 -0.10
CA GLY A 322 -6.12 3.97 0.18
C GLY A 322 -5.64 4.11 1.62
N LEU A 323 -6.06 3.24 2.53
CA LEU A 323 -5.62 3.28 3.92
C LEU A 323 -4.14 2.87 4.07
N PRO A 324 -3.44 3.37 5.09
CA PRO A 324 -2.06 3.00 5.39
C PRO A 324 -1.90 1.49 5.47
N SER A 325 -0.89 0.96 4.80
CA SER A 325 -0.61 -0.48 4.74
C SER A 325 0.90 -0.72 4.69
N GLU A 326 1.32 -1.88 5.17
CA GLU A 326 2.73 -2.17 5.36
C GLU A 326 3.21 -3.27 4.42
N THR A 327 4.43 -3.12 3.93
CA THR A 327 5.07 -4.15 3.12
C THR A 327 6.46 -4.47 3.68
N VAL A 328 6.73 -5.75 3.88
CA VAL A 328 8.02 -6.25 4.37
C VAL A 328 8.60 -7.24 3.38
N LEU A 329 9.83 -7.02 2.97
CA LEU A 329 10.59 -7.93 2.13
C LEU A 329 11.75 -8.51 2.94
N PHE A 330 11.82 -9.83 3.06
CA PHE A 330 13.00 -10.50 3.61
C PHE A 330 14.04 -10.75 2.51
N GLU A 331 15.25 -10.25 2.75
CA GLU A 331 16.38 -10.40 1.86
C GLU A 331 17.33 -11.49 2.37
N SER A 332 17.76 -12.38 1.48
CA SER A 332 18.71 -13.44 1.75
C SER A 332 19.52 -13.78 0.51
N TYR A 333 20.81 -13.89 0.69
CA TYR A 333 21.72 -14.36 -0.36
C TYR A 333 21.36 -15.79 -0.87
N GLY A 334 20.88 -16.66 0.02
CA GLY A 334 20.44 -18.01 -0.35
C GLY A 334 19.26 -17.99 -1.31
N ASP A 335 18.32 -17.06 -1.13
CA ASP A 335 17.19 -16.90 -2.05
C ASP A 335 17.67 -16.49 -3.46
N MET A 336 18.65 -15.60 -3.52
CA MET A 336 19.25 -15.18 -4.79
C MET A 336 19.86 -16.33 -5.58
N ILE A 337 20.67 -17.18 -4.95
CA ILE A 337 21.26 -18.35 -5.62
C ILE A 337 20.17 -19.27 -6.17
N GLN A 338 19.14 -19.53 -5.39
CA GLN A 338 18.03 -20.38 -5.83
C GLN A 338 17.28 -19.78 -7.02
N LEU A 339 16.99 -18.50 -6.99
CA LEU A 339 16.30 -17.78 -8.05
C LEU A 339 17.12 -17.71 -9.33
N GLN A 340 18.44 -17.50 -9.23
CA GLN A 340 19.36 -17.53 -10.37
C GLN A 340 19.36 -18.89 -11.06
N LYS A 341 19.37 -19.99 -10.28
CA LYS A 341 19.26 -21.33 -10.82
C LYS A 341 17.96 -21.55 -11.59
N PHE A 342 16.84 -21.01 -11.10
CA PHE A 342 15.58 -21.08 -11.82
C PHE A 342 15.57 -20.20 -13.08
N ALA A 343 16.08 -18.99 -12.99
CA ALA A 343 16.13 -18.07 -14.11
C ALA A 343 17.02 -18.59 -15.26
N SER A 344 18.13 -19.23 -14.94
CA SER A 344 19.06 -19.79 -15.94
C SER A 344 18.51 -21.00 -16.71
N GLN A 345 17.47 -21.66 -16.20
CA GLN A 345 16.85 -22.84 -16.84
C GLN A 345 15.62 -22.51 -17.70
N GLY A 346 15.13 -21.27 -17.65
CA GLY A 346 13.94 -20.82 -18.35
C GLY A 346 14.18 -20.35 -19.78
N LEU A 347 13.09 -20.20 -20.52
CA LEU A 347 13.08 -19.45 -21.77
C LEU A 347 13.46 -17.98 -21.46
N ASN A 348 14.30 -17.34 -22.30
CA ASN A 348 14.80 -15.97 -22.09
C ASN A 348 15.63 -15.79 -20.80
N ALA A 349 16.49 -16.74 -20.46
CA ALA A 349 17.31 -16.77 -19.24
C ALA A 349 18.08 -15.44 -19.00
N GLU A 350 18.64 -14.84 -20.03
CA GLU A 350 19.38 -13.58 -19.93
C GLU A 350 18.49 -12.43 -19.40
N VAL A 351 17.27 -12.30 -19.92
CA VAL A 351 16.31 -11.28 -19.48
C VAL A 351 15.85 -11.53 -18.05
N GLN A 352 15.57 -12.79 -17.70
CA GLN A 352 15.16 -13.16 -16.35
C GLN A 352 16.27 -12.89 -15.32
N LEU A 353 17.51 -13.16 -15.66
CA LEU A 353 18.66 -12.86 -14.82
C LEU A 353 18.85 -11.34 -14.65
N ALA A 354 18.69 -10.55 -15.72
CA ALA A 354 18.77 -9.10 -15.64
C ALA A 354 17.66 -8.51 -14.75
N LYS A 355 16.42 -9.02 -14.86
CA LYS A 355 15.30 -8.61 -14.00
C LYS A 355 15.53 -8.98 -12.53
N LEU A 356 16.06 -10.16 -12.29
CA LEU A 356 16.42 -10.62 -10.94
C LEU A 356 17.53 -9.74 -10.33
N GLU A 357 18.52 -9.36 -11.12
CA GLU A 357 19.58 -8.44 -10.67
C GLU A 357 19.02 -7.07 -10.27
N ARG A 358 18.04 -6.54 -11.02
CA ARG A 358 17.33 -5.32 -10.65
C ARG A 358 16.57 -5.45 -9.32
N MET A 359 15.93 -6.59 -9.09
CA MET A 359 15.26 -6.88 -7.82
C MET A 359 16.25 -6.93 -6.65
N LYS A 360 17.42 -7.51 -6.86
CA LYS A 360 18.50 -7.52 -5.89
C LYS A 360 19.00 -6.11 -5.59
N GLN A 361 19.26 -5.30 -6.62
CA GLN A 361 19.67 -3.90 -6.45
C GLN A 361 18.66 -3.10 -5.64
N TYR A 362 17.37 -3.37 -5.80
CA TYR A 362 16.31 -2.78 -4.96
C TYR A 362 16.43 -3.23 -3.49
N ALA A 363 16.61 -4.51 -3.24
CA ALA A 363 16.73 -5.06 -1.88
C ALA A 363 17.97 -4.54 -1.15
N ASP A 364 19.11 -4.44 -1.84
CA ASP A 364 20.40 -4.02 -1.28
C ASP A 364 20.57 -2.49 -1.21
N ALA A 365 19.63 -1.73 -1.78
CA ALA A 365 19.80 -0.30 -1.94
C ALA A 365 19.81 0.44 -0.59
N LEU A 366 20.68 1.45 -0.51
CA LEU A 366 20.88 2.31 0.66
C LEU A 366 20.25 3.71 0.46
N THR A 367 19.34 3.82 -0.49
CA THR A 367 18.58 5.03 -0.79
C THR A 367 17.08 4.79 -0.62
N CYS A 368 16.27 5.83 -0.77
CA CYS A 368 14.82 5.72 -0.66
C CYS A 368 14.26 4.61 -1.57
N ARG A 369 13.68 3.56 -0.99
CA ARG A 369 13.09 2.41 -1.69
C ARG A 369 12.11 2.83 -2.78
N ARG A 370 11.28 3.81 -2.48
CA ARG A 370 10.27 4.31 -3.40
C ARG A 370 10.86 4.97 -4.64
N LYS A 371 11.93 5.73 -4.49
CA LYS A 371 12.64 6.33 -5.64
C LYS A 371 13.11 5.27 -6.63
N ILE A 372 13.69 4.18 -6.12
CA ILE A 372 14.19 3.09 -6.96
C ILE A 372 13.04 2.39 -7.67
N LEU A 373 11.96 2.11 -6.94
CA LEU A 373 10.77 1.47 -7.48
C LEU A 373 10.13 2.31 -8.60
N LEU A 374 9.96 3.61 -8.38
CA LEU A 374 9.38 4.54 -9.35
C LEU A 374 10.31 4.73 -10.55
N SER A 375 11.61 4.87 -10.32
CA SER A 375 12.62 4.97 -11.39
C SER A 375 12.62 3.74 -12.31
N TYR A 376 12.39 2.55 -11.76
CA TYR A 376 12.27 1.33 -12.56
C TYR A 376 11.13 1.42 -13.58
N PHE A 377 10.01 2.03 -13.21
CA PHE A 377 8.86 2.25 -14.10
C PHE A 377 8.99 3.52 -14.96
N GLY A 378 10.14 4.21 -14.89
CA GLY A 378 10.43 5.42 -15.67
C GLY A 378 9.88 6.72 -15.06
N GLU A 379 9.46 6.69 -13.80
CA GLU A 379 9.00 7.87 -13.05
C GLU A 379 10.14 8.41 -12.18
N LEU A 380 10.61 9.63 -12.49
CA LEU A 380 11.70 10.27 -11.76
C LEU A 380 11.13 11.13 -10.62
N VAL A 381 11.54 10.82 -9.38
CA VAL A 381 11.16 11.55 -8.18
C VAL A 381 12.41 12.04 -7.46
N THR A 382 12.47 13.35 -7.20
CA THR A 382 13.61 14.00 -6.54
C THR A 382 13.56 13.89 -5.02
N GLU A 383 12.37 13.86 -4.43
CA GLU A 383 12.18 13.85 -2.98
C GLU A 383 12.16 12.44 -2.39
N ASN A 384 12.58 12.33 -1.14
CA ASN A 384 12.47 11.09 -0.37
C ASN A 384 11.03 10.88 0.12
N CYS A 385 10.57 9.63 0.15
CA CYS A 385 9.16 9.32 0.44
C CYS A 385 8.76 9.49 1.94
N GLY A 386 9.72 9.58 2.86
CA GLY A 386 9.45 9.62 4.31
C GLY A 386 8.84 8.36 4.91
N ASN A 387 8.45 7.37 4.10
CA ASN A 387 7.68 6.20 4.53
C ASN A 387 8.32 4.85 4.20
N CYS A 388 9.61 4.79 3.89
CA CYS A 388 10.36 3.53 3.76
C CYS A 388 11.38 3.40 4.91
N ASP A 389 11.94 2.19 5.07
CA ASP A 389 12.98 1.89 6.04
C ASP A 389 14.17 2.86 5.96
N MET A 390 14.67 3.12 4.74
CA MET A 390 15.79 4.01 4.50
C MET A 390 15.49 5.49 4.82
N CYS A 391 14.25 5.93 4.70
CA CYS A 391 13.85 7.29 5.06
C CYS A 391 13.62 7.45 6.56
N LYS A 392 13.08 6.41 7.21
CA LYS A 392 12.83 6.40 8.67
C LYS A 392 14.12 6.24 9.46
N ASN A 393 15.05 5.43 8.94
CA ASN A 393 16.34 5.13 9.56
C ASN A 393 17.45 5.31 8.50
N PRO A 394 17.84 6.56 8.18
CA PRO A 394 18.87 6.78 7.18
C PRO A 394 20.19 6.15 7.63
N PRO A 395 20.90 5.47 6.71
CA PRO A 395 22.13 4.80 7.06
C PRO A 395 23.23 5.79 7.47
N LEU A 396 24.03 5.39 8.45
CA LEU A 396 25.24 6.12 8.83
C LEU A 396 26.41 5.66 7.95
N PHE A 397 27.03 6.62 7.28
CA PHE A 397 28.21 6.36 6.46
C PHE A 397 29.48 6.58 7.27
N PHE A 398 30.48 5.75 7.03
CA PHE A 398 31.84 5.88 7.57
C PHE A 398 32.88 5.67 6.47
N ASP A 399 34.14 6.03 6.73
CA ASP A 399 35.26 5.73 5.84
C ASP A 399 35.58 4.24 5.92
N GLY A 400 35.08 3.49 4.94
CA GLY A 400 35.26 2.04 4.81
C GLY A 400 36.40 1.65 3.89
N THR A 401 37.30 2.58 3.54
CA THR A 401 38.39 2.37 2.54
C THR A 401 39.28 1.17 2.91
N ILE A 402 39.64 1.02 4.19
CA ILE A 402 40.46 -0.11 4.63
C ILE A 402 39.73 -1.45 4.49
N ILE A 403 38.45 -1.49 4.78
CA ILE A 403 37.60 -2.69 4.60
C ILE A 403 37.53 -3.05 3.12
N ALA A 404 37.28 -2.06 2.27
CA ALA A 404 37.28 -2.25 0.82
C ALA A 404 38.63 -2.77 0.31
N GLN A 405 39.73 -2.17 0.74
CA GLN A 405 41.09 -2.61 0.35
C GLN A 405 41.38 -4.05 0.80
N LYS A 406 41.01 -4.44 2.03
CA LYS A 406 41.15 -5.82 2.51
C LYS A 406 40.36 -6.79 1.59
N ALA A 407 39.10 -6.47 1.30
CA ALA A 407 38.23 -7.30 0.47
C ALA A 407 38.74 -7.43 -0.98
N LEU A 408 39.00 -6.30 -1.64
CA LEU A 408 39.46 -6.27 -3.04
C LEU A 408 40.86 -6.94 -3.19
N SER A 409 41.75 -6.74 -2.22
CA SER A 409 43.05 -7.43 -2.20
C SER A 409 42.92 -8.94 -2.02
N ALA A 410 41.98 -9.40 -1.22
CA ALA A 410 41.68 -10.83 -1.06
C ALA A 410 41.18 -11.44 -2.38
N ILE A 411 40.24 -10.77 -3.07
CA ILE A 411 39.69 -11.22 -4.35
C ILE A 411 40.79 -11.38 -5.39
N ILE A 412 41.72 -10.39 -5.53
CA ILE A 412 42.87 -10.51 -6.44
C ILE A 412 43.76 -11.71 -6.11
N ARG A 413 44.05 -11.91 -4.82
CA ARG A 413 44.97 -12.99 -4.39
C ARG A 413 44.37 -14.36 -4.53
N LEU A 414 43.05 -14.45 -4.46
CA LEU A 414 42.27 -15.65 -4.81
C LEU A 414 42.06 -15.78 -6.33
N GLN A 415 42.80 -14.97 -7.15
CA GLN A 415 42.74 -14.98 -8.62
C GLN A 415 41.32 -14.81 -9.19
N GLU A 416 40.47 -14.09 -8.48
CA GLU A 416 39.08 -13.88 -8.86
C GLU A 416 38.33 -15.20 -9.18
N SER A 417 38.70 -16.29 -8.49
CA SER A 417 38.26 -17.63 -8.78
C SER A 417 37.22 -18.17 -7.76
N GLU A 418 36.93 -17.41 -6.72
CA GLU A 418 36.14 -17.88 -5.59
C GLU A 418 34.83 -17.14 -5.45
N PRO A 419 33.75 -17.83 -4.94
CA PRO A 419 32.48 -17.22 -4.60
C PRO A 419 32.57 -16.49 -3.26
N LEU A 420 31.62 -15.61 -3.02
CA LEU A 420 31.56 -14.72 -1.85
C LEU A 420 31.74 -15.45 -0.48
N PRO A 421 31.12 -16.60 -0.20
CA PRO A 421 31.35 -17.30 1.09
C PRO A 421 32.80 -17.71 1.33
N VAL A 422 33.51 -18.17 0.27
CA VAL A 422 34.92 -18.57 0.38
C VAL A 422 35.81 -17.37 0.63
N ILE A 423 35.52 -16.23 0.00
CA ILE A 423 36.25 -14.96 0.22
C ILE A 423 36.07 -14.52 1.69
N ILE A 424 34.86 -14.63 2.24
CA ILE A 424 34.61 -14.30 3.65
C ILE A 424 35.39 -15.21 4.58
N ASP A 425 35.36 -16.52 4.35
CA ASP A 425 36.08 -17.50 5.15
C ASP A 425 37.60 -17.26 5.08
N PHE A 426 38.10 -16.93 3.92
CA PHE A 426 39.51 -16.55 3.70
C PHE A 426 39.89 -15.29 4.49
N LEU A 427 39.09 -14.22 4.39
CA LEU A 427 39.32 -12.96 5.12
C LEU A 427 39.30 -13.16 6.62
N ARG A 428 38.42 -14.05 7.12
CA ARG A 428 38.31 -14.35 8.55
C ARG A 428 39.35 -15.34 9.09
N GLY A 429 40.16 -15.95 8.21
CA GLY A 429 41.09 -16.97 8.63
C GLY A 429 40.43 -18.29 9.06
N SER A 430 39.35 -18.67 8.39
CA SER A 430 38.63 -19.90 8.67
C SER A 430 39.47 -21.14 8.39
N LYS A 431 39.47 -22.07 9.35
CA LYS A 431 40.24 -23.32 9.26
C LYS A 431 39.43 -24.46 8.66
N ASN A 432 38.66 -24.20 7.57
CA ASN A 432 37.91 -25.24 6.89
C ASN A 432 38.78 -26.03 5.89
N ALA A 433 38.35 -27.26 5.56
CA ALA A 433 39.09 -28.18 4.69
C ALA A 433 39.40 -27.56 3.30
N TYR A 434 38.45 -26.81 2.72
CA TYR A 434 38.59 -26.22 1.40
C TYR A 434 39.71 -25.18 1.33
N ILE A 435 39.86 -24.32 2.36
CA ILE A 435 40.90 -23.30 2.48
C ILE A 435 42.28 -23.98 2.54
N PHE A 436 42.42 -25.08 3.30
CA PHE A 436 43.65 -25.82 3.43
C PHE A 436 43.99 -26.62 2.18
N GLU A 437 43.03 -27.26 1.55
CA GLU A 437 43.22 -28.02 0.30
C GLU A 437 43.71 -27.12 -0.84
N LYS A 438 43.25 -25.87 -0.89
CA LYS A 438 43.68 -24.85 -1.85
C LYS A 438 44.94 -24.09 -1.43
N GLU A 439 45.52 -24.41 -0.29
CA GLU A 439 46.70 -23.73 0.29
C GLU A 439 46.52 -22.21 0.48
N TYR A 440 45.27 -21.74 0.61
CA TYR A 440 44.97 -20.31 0.74
C TYR A 440 45.44 -19.72 2.06
N GLN A 441 45.67 -20.52 3.10
CA GLN A 441 46.26 -20.11 4.39
C GLN A 441 47.68 -19.52 4.22
N ASN A 442 48.37 -19.79 3.12
CA ASN A 442 49.72 -19.28 2.84
C ASN A 442 49.69 -17.88 2.19
N LEU A 443 48.53 -17.36 1.80
CA LEU A 443 48.41 -16.05 1.16
C LEU A 443 48.45 -14.91 2.19
N LYS A 444 49.12 -13.79 1.86
CA LYS A 444 49.31 -12.64 2.78
C LYS A 444 48.02 -12.03 3.35
N THR A 445 46.87 -12.16 2.69
CA THR A 445 45.60 -11.60 3.13
C THR A 445 44.70 -12.61 3.87
N TYR A 446 45.20 -13.82 4.13
CA TYR A 446 44.49 -14.77 4.95
C TYR A 446 44.34 -14.27 6.38
N GLY A 447 43.12 -14.21 6.90
CA GLY A 447 42.86 -13.79 8.27
C GLY A 447 42.94 -12.29 8.54
N VAL A 448 43.19 -11.41 7.56
CA VAL A 448 43.32 -9.96 7.79
C VAL A 448 42.04 -9.29 8.20
N GLY A 449 40.93 -9.97 8.10
CA GLY A 449 39.59 -9.53 8.46
C GLY A 449 38.95 -10.33 9.59
N ALA A 450 39.74 -10.98 10.43
CA ALA A 450 39.27 -11.78 11.56
C ALA A 450 38.53 -10.94 12.63
N ASP A 451 38.73 -9.63 12.63
CA ASP A 451 38.09 -8.62 13.47
C ASP A 451 36.59 -8.42 13.17
N LEU A 452 36.11 -8.82 12.01
CA LEU A 452 34.72 -8.70 11.61
C LEU A 452 34.01 -10.06 11.59
N SER A 453 32.71 -10.06 11.90
CA SER A 453 31.88 -11.27 11.81
C SER A 453 31.68 -11.71 10.35
N TRP A 454 31.27 -12.96 10.15
CA TRP A 454 30.89 -13.45 8.82
C TRP A 454 29.77 -12.61 8.20
N TYR A 455 28.81 -12.19 9.03
CA TYR A 455 27.69 -11.36 8.62
C TYR A 455 28.15 -9.95 8.20
N ASP A 456 29.05 -9.32 8.96
CA ASP A 456 29.55 -7.98 8.64
C ASP A 456 30.30 -8.00 7.29
N TRP A 457 31.17 -9.01 7.09
CA TRP A 457 31.87 -9.18 5.82
C TRP A 457 30.92 -9.40 4.64
N ASN A 458 29.89 -10.23 4.81
CA ASN A 458 28.86 -10.43 3.80
C ASN A 458 28.21 -9.11 3.40
N GLN A 459 27.83 -8.29 4.38
CA GLN A 459 27.19 -6.98 4.15
C GLN A 459 28.15 -6.01 3.46
N TYR A 460 29.42 -5.94 3.86
CA TYR A 460 30.39 -5.05 3.22
C TYR A 460 30.74 -5.49 1.79
N LEU A 461 30.87 -6.77 1.54
CA LEU A 461 31.10 -7.28 0.19
C LEU A 461 29.90 -7.00 -0.74
N ILE A 462 28.67 -7.15 -0.24
CA ILE A 462 27.47 -6.76 -0.99
C ILE A 462 27.48 -5.25 -1.28
N GLN A 463 27.86 -4.40 -0.32
CA GLN A 463 27.99 -2.97 -0.56
C GLN A 463 29.04 -2.66 -1.64
N LEU A 464 30.19 -3.35 -1.64
CA LEU A 464 31.21 -3.18 -2.67
C LEU A 464 30.73 -3.60 -4.07
N ILE A 465 29.92 -4.66 -4.14
CA ILE A 465 29.24 -5.08 -5.38
C ILE A 465 28.28 -3.99 -5.86
N ASN A 466 27.44 -3.45 -4.95
CA ASN A 466 26.47 -2.41 -5.27
C ASN A 466 27.12 -1.07 -5.66
N LEU A 467 28.27 -0.78 -5.11
CA LEU A 467 29.10 0.38 -5.47
C LEU A 467 29.86 0.17 -6.79
N GLY A 468 29.82 -1.02 -7.37
CA GLY A 468 30.42 -1.34 -8.65
C GLY A 468 31.91 -1.64 -8.59
N TYR A 469 32.51 -1.83 -7.42
CA TYR A 469 33.93 -2.21 -7.31
C TYR A 469 34.19 -3.67 -7.66
N CYS A 470 33.20 -4.52 -7.51
CA CYS A 470 33.23 -5.92 -7.93
C CYS A 470 31.84 -6.38 -8.45
N GLU A 471 31.83 -7.48 -9.16
CA GLU A 471 30.64 -8.07 -9.75
C GLU A 471 30.59 -9.59 -9.52
N ILE A 472 29.38 -10.15 -9.61
CA ILE A 472 29.18 -11.61 -9.50
C ILE A 472 29.12 -12.21 -10.91
N ALA A 473 30.09 -13.06 -11.26
CA ALA A 473 30.08 -13.80 -12.50
C ALA A 473 29.18 -15.03 -12.38
N PHE A 474 27.85 -14.85 -12.58
CA PHE A 474 26.84 -15.88 -12.40
C PHE A 474 27.07 -17.13 -13.28
N HIS A 475 27.54 -16.92 -14.51
CA HIS A 475 27.90 -17.98 -15.46
C HIS A 475 29.15 -18.76 -15.10
N GLN A 476 29.92 -18.28 -14.10
CA GLN A 476 31.15 -18.90 -13.58
C GLN A 476 30.96 -19.34 -12.10
N GLN A 477 29.87 -20.00 -11.76
CA GLN A 477 29.62 -20.48 -10.40
C GLN A 477 29.59 -19.41 -9.32
N ASN A 478 29.09 -18.21 -9.66
CA ASN A 478 28.98 -17.05 -8.76
C ASN A 478 30.34 -16.53 -8.24
N LYS A 479 31.40 -16.68 -9.02
CA LYS A 479 32.71 -16.12 -8.68
C LYS A 479 32.64 -14.60 -8.64
N ILE A 480 33.40 -14.01 -7.71
CA ILE A 480 33.49 -12.56 -7.59
C ILE A 480 34.65 -12.06 -8.46
N LYS A 481 34.35 -11.14 -9.35
CA LYS A 481 35.30 -10.48 -10.24
C LYS A 481 35.47 -9.01 -9.87
N LEU A 482 36.65 -8.46 -10.08
CA LEU A 482 36.86 -7.03 -9.90
C LEU A 482 36.50 -6.26 -11.18
N THR A 483 35.92 -5.06 -10.96
CA THR A 483 35.69 -4.11 -12.05
C THR A 483 36.91 -3.17 -12.21
N ALA A 484 36.91 -2.34 -13.26
CA ALA A 484 37.92 -1.32 -13.45
C ALA A 484 38.02 -0.34 -12.27
N PHE A 485 36.89 -0.05 -11.60
CA PHE A 485 36.83 0.87 -10.45
C PHE A 485 37.58 0.36 -9.21
N ALA A 486 37.75 -0.96 -9.06
CA ALA A 486 38.52 -1.50 -7.95
C ALA A 486 40.01 -1.02 -7.93
N LYS A 487 40.57 -0.74 -9.11
CA LYS A 487 41.94 -0.25 -9.22
C LYS A 487 42.12 1.12 -8.56
N ASN A 488 41.14 1.99 -8.68
CA ASN A 488 41.17 3.32 -8.09
C ASN A 488 41.29 3.24 -6.55
N VAL A 489 40.56 2.31 -5.93
CA VAL A 489 40.58 2.10 -4.46
C VAL A 489 41.95 1.48 -4.03
N LEU A 490 42.45 0.54 -4.81
CA LEU A 490 43.68 -0.21 -4.46
C LEU A 490 44.97 0.56 -4.71
N PHE A 491 45.00 1.38 -5.76
CA PHE A 491 46.24 1.98 -6.27
C PHE A 491 46.22 3.50 -6.41
N GLU A 492 45.02 4.13 -6.50
CA GLU A 492 44.86 5.57 -6.75
C GLU A 492 44.35 6.33 -5.51
N GLY A 493 44.13 5.64 -4.39
CA GLY A 493 43.73 6.26 -3.12
C GLY A 493 42.27 6.75 -3.05
N GLU A 494 41.38 6.25 -3.92
CA GLU A 494 39.96 6.55 -3.85
C GLU A 494 39.36 6.12 -2.51
N LYS A 495 38.64 7.02 -1.85
CA LYS A 495 37.98 6.74 -0.58
C LYS A 495 36.63 6.07 -0.80
N VAL A 496 36.40 5.00 -0.05
CA VAL A 496 35.17 4.24 -0.12
C VAL A 496 34.28 4.56 1.09
N ARG A 497 33.06 5.05 0.87
CA ARG A 497 32.06 5.23 1.90
C ARG A 497 31.23 3.98 2.02
N LEU A 498 31.27 3.34 3.18
CA LEU A 498 30.41 2.21 3.53
C LEU A 498 29.39 2.63 4.59
N THR A 499 28.26 1.96 4.63
CA THR A 499 27.33 2.10 5.72
C THR A 499 27.71 1.15 6.83
N ALA A 500 27.66 1.62 8.07
CA ALA A 500 27.82 0.76 9.23
C ALA A 500 26.78 -0.36 9.17
N VAL A 501 27.24 -1.60 9.38
CA VAL A 501 26.32 -2.73 9.56
C VAL A 501 25.55 -2.43 10.84
N GLN A 502 24.30 -2.03 10.72
CA GLN A 502 23.44 -1.95 11.87
C GLN A 502 23.29 -3.40 12.36
N LYS A 503 23.98 -3.74 13.43
CA LYS A 503 23.55 -4.87 14.25
C LYS A 503 22.11 -4.49 14.58
N LEU A 504 21.16 -5.26 14.06
CA LEU A 504 19.80 -5.21 14.52
C LEU A 504 19.86 -5.59 16.00
N ASN A 505 20.19 -4.61 16.82
CA ASN A 505 19.85 -4.66 18.22
C ASN A 505 18.32 -4.64 18.19
N PHE A 506 17.74 -5.83 18.26
CA PHE A 506 16.43 -6.01 18.85
C PHE A 506 16.55 -5.71 20.35
N GLU A 507 17.26 -4.64 20.73
CA GLU A 507 16.94 -3.95 21.95
C GLU A 507 15.50 -3.52 21.72
N LYS A 508 14.62 -4.19 22.47
CA LYS A 508 13.33 -3.65 22.79
C LYS A 508 13.54 -2.15 23.01
N GLN A 509 13.29 -1.34 21.98
CA GLN A 509 12.73 -0.05 22.30
C GLN A 509 11.55 -0.46 23.15
N GLU A 510 11.66 -0.22 24.45
CA GLU A 510 10.50 -0.13 25.31
C GLU A 510 9.59 0.84 24.59
N VAL A 511 8.75 0.28 23.74
CA VAL A 511 7.53 0.93 23.33
C VAL A 511 6.87 1.19 24.66
N LYS A 512 7.01 2.43 25.15
CA LYS A 512 6.13 2.91 26.20
C LYS A 512 4.77 2.47 25.71
N GLU A 513 4.26 1.43 26.37
CA GLU A 513 2.91 0.96 26.16
C GLU A 513 2.00 2.19 26.22
N LYS A 514 1.74 2.78 25.08
CA LYS A 514 0.45 3.42 24.89
C LYS A 514 -0.50 2.25 25.06
N LYS A 515 -0.99 2.07 26.30
CA LYS A 515 -2.10 1.18 26.61
C LYS A 515 -3.07 1.33 25.48
N SER A 516 -3.12 0.32 24.62
CA SER A 516 -4.09 0.22 23.57
C SER A 516 -5.43 0.30 24.31
N LYS A 517 -6.10 1.43 24.21
CA LYS A 517 -7.51 1.51 24.56
C LYS A 517 -8.15 0.36 23.84
N SER A 518 -8.80 -0.52 24.59
CA SER A 518 -9.47 -1.72 24.11
C SER A 518 -10.09 -1.45 22.73
N VAL A 519 -9.51 -2.02 21.70
CA VAL A 519 -9.94 -1.94 20.28
C VAL A 519 -11.39 -2.47 20.15
N ALA A 520 -11.82 -3.32 21.07
CA ALA A 520 -13.13 -3.98 21.09
C ALA A 520 -14.37 -3.06 21.22
N ASN A 521 -14.23 -1.76 21.45
CA ASN A 521 -15.34 -0.82 21.65
C ASN A 521 -15.27 0.44 20.77
N SER A 522 -14.68 0.35 19.56
CA SER A 522 -14.73 1.44 18.58
C SER A 522 -15.99 1.31 17.71
N LEU A 523 -16.51 2.43 17.20
CA LEU A 523 -17.61 2.41 16.23
C LEU A 523 -17.23 1.63 14.99
N PHE A 524 -15.98 1.74 14.53
CA PHE A 524 -15.44 0.97 13.41
C PHE A 524 -15.63 -0.55 13.60
N GLU A 525 -15.28 -1.11 14.78
CA GLU A 525 -15.47 -2.54 15.04
C GLU A 525 -16.95 -2.95 15.08
N THR A 526 -17.82 -2.08 15.57
CA THR A 526 -19.27 -2.31 15.54
C THR A 526 -19.80 -2.36 14.10
N LEU A 527 -19.40 -1.40 13.26
CA LEU A 527 -19.79 -1.36 11.85
C LEU A 527 -19.16 -2.50 11.05
N ARG A 528 -17.93 -2.87 11.37
CA ARG A 528 -17.23 -4.02 10.75
C ARG A 528 -17.96 -5.33 11.05
N LYS A 529 -18.42 -5.52 12.29
CA LYS A 529 -19.19 -6.69 12.70
C LYS A 529 -20.54 -6.74 11.98
N LEU A 530 -21.27 -5.63 11.94
CA LEU A 530 -22.53 -5.53 11.20
C LEU A 530 -22.33 -5.85 9.72
N ARG A 531 -21.31 -5.28 9.09
CA ARG A 531 -20.95 -5.57 7.70
C ARG A 531 -20.67 -7.05 7.48
N TYR A 532 -19.95 -7.68 8.40
CA TYR A 532 -19.66 -9.11 8.33
C TYR A 532 -20.96 -9.96 8.44
N GLU A 533 -21.87 -9.62 9.34
CA GLU A 533 -23.16 -10.31 9.47
C GLU A 533 -23.98 -10.21 8.18
N ILE A 534 -24.14 -9.00 7.63
CA ILE A 534 -24.84 -8.79 6.36
C ILE A 534 -24.16 -9.54 5.20
N SER A 535 -22.82 -9.55 5.16
CA SER A 535 -22.08 -10.24 4.11
C SER A 535 -22.32 -11.74 4.09
N LYS A 536 -22.54 -12.35 5.26
CA LYS A 536 -22.90 -13.77 5.39
C LYS A 536 -24.33 -14.06 4.94
N GLU A 537 -25.26 -13.16 5.24
CA GLU A 537 -26.68 -13.29 4.83
C GLU A 537 -26.82 -13.14 3.31
N GLU A 538 -26.06 -12.22 2.71
CA GLU A 538 -26.10 -11.92 1.28
C GLU A 538 -25.17 -12.81 0.43
N GLU A 539 -24.34 -13.65 1.07
CA GLU A 539 -23.32 -14.47 0.41
C GLU A 539 -22.35 -13.67 -0.49
N VAL A 540 -22.03 -12.43 -0.08
CA VAL A 540 -21.09 -11.55 -0.80
C VAL A 540 -19.89 -11.19 0.08
N PRO A 541 -18.73 -10.87 -0.52
CA PRO A 541 -17.58 -10.38 0.23
C PRO A 541 -17.89 -9.12 1.03
N ALA A 542 -17.44 -9.04 2.28
CA ALA A 542 -17.74 -7.95 3.18
C ALA A 542 -17.38 -6.56 2.62
N TYR A 543 -16.27 -6.43 1.89
CA TYR A 543 -15.84 -5.17 1.28
C TYR A 543 -16.74 -4.72 0.10
N VAL A 544 -17.52 -5.61 -0.47
CA VAL A 544 -18.49 -5.28 -1.54
C VAL A 544 -19.63 -4.45 -0.97
N ILE A 545 -20.04 -4.71 0.27
CA ILE A 545 -21.04 -3.90 0.99
C ILE A 545 -20.47 -2.49 1.20
N PHE A 546 -19.46 -2.35 2.06
CA PHE A 546 -18.72 -1.12 2.25
C PHE A 546 -17.23 -1.42 2.49
N SER A 547 -16.34 -0.60 1.93
CA SER A 547 -14.90 -0.69 2.17
C SER A 547 -14.52 -0.30 3.61
N ASP A 548 -13.34 -0.71 4.08
CA ASP A 548 -12.84 -0.24 5.38
C ASP A 548 -12.67 1.29 5.40
N ALA A 549 -12.32 1.90 4.26
CA ALA A 549 -12.25 3.35 4.13
C ALA A 549 -13.61 4.01 4.38
N ALA A 550 -14.68 3.48 3.78
CA ALA A 550 -16.03 3.97 4.03
C ALA A 550 -16.44 3.80 5.52
N LEU A 551 -16.14 2.65 6.14
CA LEU A 551 -16.40 2.46 7.57
C LEU A 551 -15.61 3.41 8.48
N ARG A 552 -14.34 3.72 8.12
CA ARG A 552 -13.54 4.72 8.84
C ARG A 552 -14.10 6.13 8.68
N GLN A 553 -14.58 6.46 7.49
CA GLN A 553 -15.25 7.73 7.26
C GLN A 553 -16.57 7.81 8.05
N MET A 554 -17.38 6.75 8.06
CA MET A 554 -18.59 6.65 8.90
C MET A 554 -18.27 6.76 10.41
N GLU A 555 -17.15 6.18 10.89
CA GLU A 555 -16.70 6.34 12.27
C GLU A 555 -16.39 7.79 12.61
N THR A 556 -15.80 8.53 11.68
CA THR A 556 -15.39 9.93 11.85
C THR A 556 -16.56 10.89 11.73
N GLU A 557 -17.35 10.78 10.66
CA GLU A 557 -18.42 11.71 10.30
C GLU A 557 -19.74 11.38 10.99
N ARG A 558 -19.98 10.09 11.31
CA ARG A 558 -21.14 9.57 12.03
C ARG A 558 -22.47 9.97 11.37
N PRO A 559 -22.72 9.56 10.13
CA PRO A 559 -23.94 9.91 9.43
C PRO A 559 -25.19 9.38 10.16
N MET A 560 -26.22 10.22 10.29
CA MET A 560 -27.50 9.92 10.95
C MET A 560 -28.68 10.04 10.01
N SER A 561 -28.46 10.38 8.74
CA SER A 561 -29.48 10.48 7.70
C SER A 561 -28.96 9.90 6.39
N ASP A 562 -29.87 9.58 5.49
CA ASP A 562 -29.56 9.08 4.14
C ASP A 562 -28.68 10.05 3.36
N GLN A 563 -28.91 11.35 3.49
CA GLN A 563 -28.11 12.38 2.81
C GLN A 563 -26.67 12.40 3.32
N GLU A 564 -26.48 12.29 4.63
CA GLU A 564 -25.15 12.24 5.24
C GLU A 564 -24.42 10.93 4.91
N LEU A 565 -25.14 9.79 4.85
CA LEU A 565 -24.55 8.52 4.47
C LEU A 565 -24.19 8.48 2.99
N LEU A 566 -24.97 9.11 2.11
CA LEU A 566 -24.68 9.24 0.69
C LEU A 566 -23.44 10.15 0.40
N ALA A 567 -23.05 10.98 1.34
CA ALA A 567 -21.84 11.80 1.25
C ALA A 567 -20.54 11.00 1.55
N ILE A 568 -20.65 9.77 2.08
CA ILE A 568 -19.51 8.90 2.35
C ILE A 568 -18.98 8.31 1.04
N ASP A 569 -17.67 8.38 0.84
CA ASP A 569 -17.01 7.83 -0.36
C ASP A 569 -17.26 6.32 -0.52
N GLY A 570 -17.74 5.93 -1.69
CA GLY A 570 -18.07 4.54 -2.02
C GLY A 570 -19.48 4.09 -1.60
N VAL A 571 -20.33 5.02 -1.16
CA VAL A 571 -21.75 4.81 -0.91
C VAL A 571 -22.58 5.36 -2.07
N GLY A 572 -22.97 4.49 -3.00
CA GLY A 572 -23.88 4.80 -4.09
C GLY A 572 -25.35 4.60 -3.70
N LYS A 573 -26.30 5.06 -4.53
CA LYS A 573 -27.75 4.97 -4.28
C LYS A 573 -28.21 3.55 -3.97
N ALA A 574 -27.80 2.56 -4.77
CA ALA A 574 -28.20 1.15 -4.58
C ALA A 574 -27.75 0.59 -3.21
N LYS A 575 -26.53 0.95 -2.77
CA LYS A 575 -26.04 0.52 -1.45
C LYS A 575 -26.72 1.25 -0.30
N LEU A 576 -27.06 2.53 -0.49
CA LEU A 576 -27.84 3.30 0.48
C LEU A 576 -29.22 2.66 0.67
N GLU A 577 -29.94 2.41 -0.42
CA GLU A 577 -31.28 1.79 -0.39
C GLU A 577 -31.27 0.40 0.26
N LYS A 578 -30.20 -0.39 0.01
CA LYS A 578 -30.12 -1.76 0.50
C LYS A 578 -29.59 -1.88 1.92
N TYR A 579 -28.61 -1.08 2.31
CA TYR A 579 -27.88 -1.23 3.58
C TYR A 579 -27.94 -0.01 4.50
N GLY A 580 -28.37 1.15 3.99
CA GLY A 580 -28.28 2.44 4.69
C GLY A 580 -28.94 2.42 6.07
N ASP A 581 -30.19 1.96 6.16
CA ASP A 581 -30.95 1.91 7.41
C ASP A 581 -30.21 1.13 8.51
N ALA A 582 -29.61 -0.02 8.17
CA ALA A 582 -28.92 -0.86 9.14
C ALA A 582 -27.68 -0.17 9.72
N PHE A 583 -26.91 0.51 8.86
CA PHE A 583 -25.68 1.21 9.29
C PHE A 583 -26.01 2.51 10.05
N ILE A 584 -26.95 3.31 9.61
CA ILE A 584 -27.41 4.50 10.33
C ILE A 584 -27.93 4.11 11.72
N LYS A 585 -28.75 3.08 11.80
CA LYS A 585 -29.25 2.55 13.08
C LYS A 585 -28.11 2.12 14.02
N ALA A 586 -27.13 1.39 13.50
CA ALA A 586 -25.96 0.95 14.28
C ALA A 586 -25.14 2.14 14.81
N ILE A 587 -24.98 3.20 14.01
CA ILE A 587 -24.30 4.44 14.41
C ILE A 587 -25.06 5.15 15.51
N ILE A 588 -26.39 5.30 15.37
CA ILE A 588 -27.26 5.93 16.36
C ILE A 588 -27.24 5.12 17.67
N ASP A 589 -27.38 3.80 17.60
CA ASP A 589 -27.41 2.94 18.78
C ASP A 589 -26.04 2.92 19.50
N PHE A 590 -24.94 2.94 18.77
CA PHE A 590 -23.60 3.07 19.36
C PHE A 590 -23.44 4.39 20.11
N GLN A 591 -24.03 5.48 19.63
CA GLN A 591 -24.01 6.77 20.32
C GLN A 591 -24.83 6.75 21.62
N LYS A 592 -25.96 6.02 21.64
CA LYS A 592 -26.80 5.87 22.83
C LYS A 592 -26.16 4.98 23.91
N THR A 593 -25.41 3.95 23.49
CA THR A 593 -24.79 2.98 24.43
C THR A 593 -23.50 3.51 25.08
N LYS A 594 -22.88 4.56 24.57
CA LYS A 594 -21.85 5.25 25.34
C LYS A 594 -22.57 5.95 26.50
N PRO A 595 -22.32 5.54 27.77
CA PRO A 595 -22.68 6.40 28.88
C PRO A 595 -22.05 7.75 28.54
N VAL A 596 -22.87 8.80 28.59
CA VAL A 596 -22.35 10.16 28.60
C VAL A 596 -21.25 10.09 29.66
N ARG A 597 -19.99 9.99 29.25
CA ARG A 597 -18.87 10.23 30.15
C ARG A 597 -19.16 11.64 30.61
N LYS A 598 -19.81 11.77 31.78
CA LYS A 598 -19.64 12.97 32.56
C LYS A 598 -18.11 13.14 32.55
N LYS A 599 -17.63 14.07 31.70
CA LYS A 599 -16.29 14.59 31.89
C LYS A 599 -16.26 14.77 33.39
N LYS A 600 -15.29 14.16 34.07
CA LYS A 600 -14.92 14.64 35.41
C LYS A 600 -14.54 16.08 35.16
N GLU A 601 -15.54 16.95 35.11
CA GLU A 601 -15.37 18.37 35.17
C GLU A 601 -14.64 18.61 36.47
N GLY A 602 -13.43 19.06 36.39
CA GLY A 602 -12.72 19.54 37.55
C GLY A 602 -11.31 19.02 37.77
N SER A 603 -10.90 17.85 37.27
CA SER A 603 -9.55 17.38 37.67
C SER A 603 -8.42 18.21 37.05
N THR A 604 -8.57 18.63 35.80
CA THR A 604 -7.50 19.39 35.11
C THR A 604 -7.46 20.87 35.52
N TYR A 605 -8.61 21.50 35.75
CA TYR A 605 -8.69 22.87 36.25
C TYR A 605 -8.26 22.94 37.71
N LYS A 606 -8.66 21.96 38.53
CA LYS A 606 -8.31 21.87 39.94
C LYS A 606 -6.80 21.74 40.15
N GLU A 607 -6.14 20.94 39.34
CA GLU A 607 -4.69 20.80 39.39
C GLU A 607 -3.97 22.11 38.98
N THR A 608 -4.48 22.84 37.96
CA THR A 608 -3.96 24.17 37.63
C THR A 608 -4.16 25.14 38.79
N LEU A 609 -5.33 25.13 39.43
CA LEU A 609 -5.65 25.98 40.56
C LEU A 609 -4.72 25.73 41.74
N GLU A 610 -4.51 24.47 42.11
CA GLU A 610 -3.60 24.07 43.23
C GLU A 610 -2.16 24.55 42.95
N LEU A 611 -1.66 24.40 41.74
CA LEU A 611 -0.33 24.86 41.35
C LEU A 611 -0.24 26.41 41.31
N TYR A 612 -1.27 27.09 40.87
CA TYR A 612 -1.34 28.54 40.87
C TYR A 612 -1.37 29.08 42.34
N GLN A 613 -2.19 28.48 43.19
CA GLN A 613 -2.27 28.85 44.61
C GLN A 613 -0.99 28.52 45.39
N SER A 614 -0.16 27.58 44.91
CA SER A 614 1.18 27.33 45.48
C SER A 614 2.23 28.37 45.08
N GLY A 615 1.85 29.41 44.29
CA GLY A 615 2.72 30.52 43.89
C GLY A 615 3.62 30.26 42.69
N LEU A 616 3.37 29.18 41.91
CA LEU A 616 4.12 28.90 40.69
C LEU A 616 3.70 29.85 39.55
N SER A 617 4.67 30.31 38.75
CA SER A 617 4.39 31.10 37.52
C SER A 617 3.65 30.26 36.48
N ILE A 618 2.94 30.90 35.54
CA ILE A 618 2.20 30.19 34.49
C ILE A 618 3.11 29.39 33.59
N GLU A 619 4.36 29.80 33.38
CA GLU A 619 5.38 29.07 32.61
C GLU A 619 5.78 27.81 33.38
N ALA A 620 6.04 27.89 34.68
CA ALA A 620 6.37 26.76 35.52
C ALA A 620 5.21 25.76 35.64
N ILE A 621 3.96 26.24 35.67
CA ILE A 621 2.76 25.39 35.62
C ILE A 621 2.64 24.69 34.27
N ALA A 622 2.89 25.40 33.18
CA ALA A 622 2.85 24.85 31.82
C ALA A 622 3.89 23.73 31.65
N GLU A 623 5.12 23.94 32.09
CA GLU A 623 6.20 22.98 32.06
C GLU A 623 5.86 21.74 32.94
N LYS A 624 5.48 21.97 34.19
CA LYS A 624 5.18 20.88 35.15
C LYS A 624 4.00 19.98 34.70
N ARG A 625 3.04 20.57 34.01
CA ARG A 625 1.87 19.88 33.48
C ARG A 625 2.03 19.36 32.05
N ASN A 626 3.14 19.68 31.41
CA ASN A 626 3.38 19.40 29.99
C ASN A 626 2.23 19.90 29.09
N LEU A 627 1.79 21.15 29.34
CA LEU A 627 0.73 21.83 28.62
C LEU A 627 1.25 23.14 28.01
N GLY A 628 0.66 23.58 26.89
CA GLY A 628 1.01 24.88 26.31
C GLY A 628 0.56 26.06 27.20
N LEU A 629 1.30 27.18 27.18
CA LEU A 629 1.02 28.38 27.95
C LEU A 629 -0.41 28.91 27.72
N SER A 630 -0.86 28.94 26.47
CA SER A 630 -2.22 29.30 26.08
C SER A 630 -3.30 28.40 26.72
N THR A 631 -2.98 27.12 26.98
CA THR A 631 -3.88 26.19 27.67
C THR A 631 -3.99 26.53 29.14
N ILE A 632 -2.88 26.88 29.81
CA ILE A 632 -2.89 27.31 31.21
C ILE A 632 -3.65 28.61 31.37
N MET A 633 -3.43 29.61 30.47
CA MET A 633 -4.21 30.86 30.46
C MET A 633 -5.72 30.60 30.26
N SER A 634 -6.07 29.61 29.41
CA SER A 634 -7.47 29.18 29.24
C SER A 634 -8.07 28.58 30.53
N HIS A 635 -7.27 27.81 31.29
CA HIS A 635 -7.70 27.26 32.58
C HIS A 635 -7.91 28.38 33.60
N LEU A 636 -7.00 29.36 33.69
CA LEU A 636 -7.13 30.50 34.60
C LEU A 636 -8.34 31.37 34.25
N ALA A 637 -8.60 31.64 32.96
CA ALA A 637 -9.78 32.37 32.51
C ALA A 637 -11.08 31.69 32.95
N LYS A 638 -11.16 30.39 32.78
CA LYS A 638 -12.33 29.58 33.17
C LYS A 638 -12.51 29.58 34.70
N LEU A 639 -11.45 29.34 35.46
CA LEU A 639 -11.48 29.34 36.93
C LEU A 639 -11.91 30.72 37.46
N TYR A 640 -11.43 31.81 36.84
CA TYR A 640 -11.84 33.17 37.18
C TYR A 640 -13.33 33.42 36.96
N LEU A 641 -13.88 32.97 35.86
CA LEU A 641 -15.32 33.04 35.56
C LEU A 641 -16.14 32.14 36.51
N ASP A 642 -15.62 30.98 36.91
CA ASP A 642 -16.25 30.06 37.85
C ASP A 642 -16.21 30.57 39.31
N GLY A 643 -15.64 31.77 39.55
CA GLY A 643 -15.66 32.47 40.86
C GLY A 643 -14.48 32.19 41.78
N PHE A 644 -13.46 31.49 41.32
CA PHE A 644 -12.23 31.30 42.10
C PHE A 644 -11.41 32.61 42.19
N SER A 645 -10.70 32.77 43.30
CA SER A 645 -9.84 33.95 43.52
C SER A 645 -8.57 33.79 42.67
N ILE A 646 -8.58 34.34 41.46
CA ILE A 646 -7.46 34.40 40.52
C ILE A 646 -7.17 35.88 40.22
N ASP A 647 -5.93 36.31 40.42
CA ASP A 647 -5.51 37.62 39.96
C ASP A 647 -5.04 37.56 38.52
N LEU A 648 -5.78 38.17 37.59
CA LEU A 648 -5.47 38.20 36.17
C LEU A 648 -4.61 39.42 35.76
N LYS A 649 -4.44 40.42 36.64
CA LYS A 649 -3.66 41.64 36.32
C LYS A 649 -2.22 41.41 35.92
N PRO A 650 -1.50 40.41 36.45
CA PRO A 650 -0.16 40.11 35.98
C PRO A 650 -0.06 39.59 34.55
N PHE A 651 -1.18 39.09 33.97
CA PHE A 651 -1.21 38.42 32.68
C PHE A 651 -1.89 39.25 31.57
N VAL A 652 -2.79 40.18 31.95
CA VAL A 652 -3.49 41.10 31.06
C VAL A 652 -3.67 42.45 31.73
N THR A 653 -3.22 43.51 31.07
CA THR A 653 -3.30 44.87 31.57
C THR A 653 -4.67 45.47 31.36
N ASP A 654 -5.03 46.49 32.16
CA ASP A 654 -6.28 47.23 31.99
C ASP A 654 -6.37 47.89 30.60
N GLN A 655 -5.23 48.29 30.01
CA GLN A 655 -5.16 48.83 28.67
C GLN A 655 -5.54 47.76 27.62
N GLU A 656 -5.00 46.52 27.74
CA GLU A 656 -5.34 45.41 26.84
C GLU A 656 -6.81 44.99 26.98
N VAL A 657 -7.35 45.03 28.19
CA VAL A 657 -8.80 44.78 28.43
C VAL A 657 -9.66 45.84 27.71
N ASN A 658 -9.30 47.11 27.78
CA ASN A 658 -10.04 48.17 27.10
C ASN A 658 -9.96 48.03 25.57
N GLN A 659 -8.79 47.68 25.04
CA GLN A 659 -8.62 47.44 23.60
C GLN A 659 -9.51 46.28 23.13
N ILE A 660 -9.61 45.20 23.90
CA ILE A 660 -10.51 44.07 23.57
C ILE A 660 -11.96 44.48 23.72
N ALA A 661 -12.33 45.37 24.66
CA ALA A 661 -13.69 45.87 24.80
C ALA A 661 -14.12 46.68 23.55
N GLU A 662 -13.26 47.58 23.07
CA GLU A 662 -13.49 48.34 21.85
C GLU A 662 -13.58 47.45 20.62
N ALA A 663 -12.65 46.46 20.49
CA ALA A 663 -12.66 45.49 19.41
C ALA A 663 -13.95 44.60 19.45
N LYS A 664 -14.43 44.24 20.63
CA LYS A 664 -15.65 43.44 20.81
C LYS A 664 -16.90 44.19 20.26
N ILE A 665 -16.97 45.52 20.49
CA ILE A 665 -18.05 46.33 19.94
C ILE A 665 -17.90 46.46 18.43
N LYS A 666 -16.70 46.74 17.93
CA LYS A 666 -16.42 46.94 16.51
C LYS A 666 -16.63 45.68 15.66
N LEU A 667 -16.38 44.50 16.22
CA LEU A 667 -16.52 43.21 15.58
C LEU A 667 -17.88 42.56 15.87
N GLU A 668 -18.84 43.27 16.43
CA GLU A 668 -20.18 42.74 16.74
C GLU A 668 -20.18 41.51 17.64
N SER A 669 -19.25 41.43 18.60
CA SER A 669 -19.14 40.37 19.61
C SER A 669 -19.00 38.94 19.02
N PRO A 670 -17.96 38.66 18.23
CA PRO A 670 -17.79 37.33 17.61
C PRO A 670 -17.65 36.22 18.65
N ALA A 671 -18.25 35.08 18.35
CA ALA A 671 -18.23 33.92 19.24
C ALA A 671 -16.87 33.18 19.31
N THR A 672 -15.94 33.47 18.40
CA THR A 672 -14.61 32.87 18.33
C THR A 672 -13.50 33.88 18.53
N LEU A 673 -12.32 33.42 18.93
CA LEU A 673 -11.18 34.32 19.22
C LEU A 673 -10.46 34.81 17.96
N LYS A 674 -10.61 34.11 16.82
CA LYS A 674 -9.89 34.41 15.59
C LYS A 674 -10.13 35.81 15.06
N PRO A 675 -11.36 36.37 15.00
CA PRO A 675 -11.59 37.73 14.54
C PRO A 675 -10.88 38.81 15.40
N TYR A 676 -10.74 38.55 16.70
CA TYR A 676 -9.95 39.45 17.58
C TYR A 676 -8.46 39.36 17.26
N PHE A 677 -7.94 38.15 17.09
CA PHE A 677 -6.53 37.94 16.78
C PHE A 677 -6.15 38.60 15.44
N ASP A 678 -6.99 38.40 14.41
CA ASP A 678 -6.80 39.06 13.11
C ASP A 678 -6.93 40.58 13.19
N HIS A 679 -7.83 41.10 14.05
CA HIS A 679 -8.00 42.54 14.26
C HIS A 679 -6.78 43.23 14.88
N PHE A 680 -6.02 42.52 15.71
CA PHE A 680 -4.77 43.00 16.31
C PHE A 680 -3.53 42.61 15.49
N GLU A 681 -3.68 42.24 14.23
CA GLU A 681 -2.58 41.90 13.32
C GLU A 681 -1.60 40.89 13.97
N GLU A 682 -2.13 39.89 14.68
CA GLU A 682 -1.38 38.85 15.39
C GLU A 682 -0.48 39.34 16.55
N GLN A 683 -0.55 40.60 16.93
CA GLN A 683 0.28 41.17 18.01
C GLN A 683 -0.22 40.83 19.42
N MET A 684 -1.45 40.33 19.56
CA MET A 684 -2.02 39.89 20.84
C MET A 684 -2.38 38.42 20.79
N ASP A 685 -1.70 37.59 21.60
CA ASP A 685 -1.90 36.14 21.58
C ASP A 685 -3.30 35.70 22.07
N TYR A 686 -3.73 34.50 21.64
CA TYR A 686 -5.04 33.94 21.99
C TYR A 686 -5.28 33.78 23.48
N GLY A 687 -4.24 33.59 24.30
CA GLY A 687 -4.33 33.48 25.75
C GLY A 687 -4.70 34.81 26.39
N LYS A 688 -4.04 35.90 26.01
CA LYS A 688 -4.34 37.26 26.47
C LYS A 688 -5.73 37.71 26.04
N ILE A 689 -6.12 37.46 24.79
CA ILE A 689 -7.48 37.80 24.30
C ILE A 689 -8.53 37.08 25.17
N ARG A 690 -8.30 35.79 25.50
CA ARG A 690 -9.23 35.01 26.32
C ARG A 690 -9.31 35.53 27.76
N LEU A 691 -8.18 35.90 28.37
CA LEU A 691 -8.15 36.49 29.71
C LEU A 691 -8.87 37.83 29.76
N ALA A 692 -8.65 38.71 28.79
CA ALA A 692 -9.34 40.01 28.69
C ALA A 692 -10.85 39.84 28.54
N LEU A 693 -11.29 38.92 27.67
CA LEU A 693 -12.71 38.62 27.52
C LEU A 693 -13.34 38.10 28.83
N ALA A 694 -12.64 37.25 29.59
CA ALA A 694 -13.11 36.77 30.88
C ALA A 694 -13.24 37.88 31.91
N VAL A 695 -12.33 38.88 31.91
CA VAL A 695 -12.44 40.09 32.79
C VAL A 695 -13.69 40.87 32.42
N LEU A 696 -13.92 41.16 31.13
CA LEU A 696 -15.07 41.90 30.63
C LEU A 696 -16.40 41.19 30.94
N GLU A 697 -16.43 39.87 30.81
CA GLU A 697 -17.62 39.05 31.09
C GLU A 697 -18.01 39.10 32.58
N LYS A 698 -17.02 39.04 33.46
CA LYS A 698 -17.24 39.14 34.91
C LYS A 698 -17.66 40.55 35.34
N GLN A 699 -17.11 41.60 34.74
CA GLN A 699 -17.51 43.01 34.98
C GLN A 699 -18.99 43.24 34.58
N ASN A 700 -19.41 42.64 33.45
CA ASN A 700 -20.81 42.78 33.00
C ASN A 700 -21.79 41.91 33.80
N SER A 701 -21.33 40.89 34.53
CA SER A 701 -22.17 40.03 35.39
C SER A 701 -22.35 40.62 36.81
N THR A 702 -21.59 41.66 37.16
CA THR A 702 -21.60 42.29 38.49
C THR A 702 -22.32 43.68 38.47
N ASN A 703 -22.66 44.19 37.29
CA ASN A 703 -23.54 45.34 37.05
C ASN A 703 -24.95 44.82 36.66
#